data_8503632872b99324f1ce775a27fe1b9f
#
_entry.id   8503632872b99324f1ce775a27fe1b9f
#
_cell.length_a   1.000
_cell.length_b   1.000
_cell.length_c   1.000
_cell.angle_alpha   90.00
_cell.angle_beta   90.00
_cell.angle_gamma   90.00
#
_symmetry.space_group_name_H-M   'P 1'
#
loop_
_entity.id
_entity.type
_entity.pdbx_description
1 polymer ?
#
loop_
_entity_poly.entity_id
_entity_poly.type
_entity_poly.pdbx_seq_one_letter_code
_entity_poly.pdbx_strand_id
1 'polypeptide(L)'
;MSTGWAIGALHASRALDNQAASNLDFYIQGDPSINDGVYSYTCDAYAGEKRLGQVRLSGDRGLGAGKTIRVIGRISRFENDAYGRSRLLRGELRKVKVVRLVSIDEGSLGPLLRLRNELLAVIAPATDPARSLIAGVVCGRSAELRAQPAGEWFSVTGTAHLIAVSGSHLAIVGFVIESALQKTRLSRGLQRGLLVLGLAAYAVFTGASPSAVRACSMVAASLVANGAGRRRHGLSALFLTMAIFVLLRPTVLFEMGFQLSCASVFAILCFCPYATYALGELSVPPGLASILSVTLCSQLATLPVTIPAFGTFSLIAPLANAVIGPVVSVLLAVSVVLVPCSLVPLLRHGALVVPMIVARCALFFEQLFAAVPGASVSVPPDTPLVYVVPFALAVLLVWWPRPRARPMAVGLLCLMLAAAVPYVYWDRCAPPSVTVLDVGQADAILVRQGSAVALVDCGLDERVVSALVRNNVHHIDAVFVTHWDEDHWGGLPDVLDQFSVGTIAVAADALDGAPVEVLNRPGVTYRQVARGDTVDIGTFRARVMWPFDTVDGEGNEDSLVLLLSYAQEGKSLRMLLTGDAELDQEREFVQEVGDIDVLKLGHHGSKVSVDKDLLETLKPELSVASAGEGNRYGHPSDPCIDAVRDAGGAFACTIEQGDITVSPTATGFAMRCQRP
;
A
#
# COMPACT_ATOMS: atom_id res chain seq x y z
N MET A 1 14.42 -29.15 11.50
CA MET A 1 13.53 -28.91 10.33
C MET A 1 13.97 -27.71 9.47
N SER A 2 14.48 -26.62 10.04
CA SER A 2 14.91 -25.43 9.30
C SER A 2 16.07 -25.66 8.31
N THR A 3 17.06 -26.47 8.67
CA THR A 3 18.22 -26.77 7.82
C THR A 3 17.86 -27.60 6.57
N GLY A 4 16.96 -28.56 6.70
CA GLY A 4 16.52 -29.38 5.55
C GLY A 4 15.72 -28.57 4.52
N TRP A 5 14.88 -27.63 4.97
CA TRP A 5 14.13 -26.74 4.08
C TRP A 5 15.08 -25.75 3.36
N ALA A 6 16.03 -25.15 4.07
CA ALA A 6 17.00 -24.22 3.49
C ALA A 6 17.89 -24.92 2.43
N ILE A 7 18.35 -26.16 2.70
CA ILE A 7 19.12 -26.96 1.73
C ILE A 7 18.27 -27.30 0.51
N GLY A 8 17.01 -27.71 0.71
CA GLY A 8 16.08 -28.00 -0.38
C GLY A 8 15.80 -26.77 -1.26
N ALA A 9 15.59 -25.60 -0.65
CA ALA A 9 15.38 -24.35 -1.37
C ALA A 9 16.64 -23.92 -2.16
N LEU A 10 17.85 -24.14 -1.62
CA LEU A 10 19.11 -23.86 -2.30
C LEU A 10 19.30 -24.77 -3.53
N HIS A 11 19.01 -26.06 -3.41
CA HIS A 11 19.08 -26.99 -4.54
C HIS A 11 18.05 -26.66 -5.62
N ALA A 12 16.82 -26.32 -5.25
CA ALA A 12 15.77 -25.91 -6.16
C ALA A 12 16.14 -24.59 -6.87
N SER A 13 16.71 -23.63 -6.14
CA SER A 13 17.21 -22.36 -6.67
C SER A 13 18.28 -22.56 -7.74
N ARG A 14 19.29 -23.42 -7.47
CA ARG A 14 20.34 -23.76 -8.45
C ARG A 14 19.80 -24.50 -9.67
N ALA A 15 18.80 -25.37 -9.47
CA ALA A 15 18.18 -26.07 -10.58
C ALA A 15 17.43 -25.14 -11.53
N LEU A 16 16.81 -24.07 -11.00
CA LEU A 16 16.15 -23.04 -11.80
C LEU A 16 17.14 -22.12 -12.54
N ASP A 17 18.31 -21.84 -11.95
CA ASP A 17 19.34 -21.02 -12.61
C ASP A 17 19.91 -21.65 -13.88
N ASN A 18 19.86 -22.98 -13.97
CA ASN A 18 20.41 -23.74 -15.10
C ASN A 18 19.37 -24.06 -16.19
N GLN A 19 18.15 -23.52 -16.10
CA GLN A 19 17.06 -23.81 -17.04
C GLN A 19 16.63 -22.56 -17.80
N ALA A 20 16.32 -22.73 -19.09
CA ALA A 20 15.59 -21.70 -19.84
C ALA A 20 14.09 -21.79 -19.51
N ALA A 21 13.40 -20.67 -19.44
CA ALA A 21 11.96 -20.64 -19.15
C ALA A 21 11.12 -21.44 -20.16
N SER A 22 11.59 -21.53 -21.43
CA SER A 22 10.95 -22.32 -22.49
C SER A 22 10.93 -23.84 -22.26
N ASN A 23 11.79 -24.33 -21.37
CA ASN A 23 11.92 -25.75 -21.05
C ASN A 23 11.14 -26.15 -19.79
N LEU A 24 10.41 -25.21 -19.21
CA LEU A 24 9.65 -25.39 -17.98
C LEU A 24 8.16 -25.27 -18.23
N ASP A 25 7.40 -26.09 -17.53
CA ASP A 25 5.96 -25.96 -17.39
C ASP A 25 5.65 -25.26 -16.06
N PHE A 26 4.79 -24.25 -16.10
CA PHE A 26 4.42 -23.45 -14.94
C PHE A 26 2.95 -23.69 -14.57
N TYR A 27 2.72 -24.32 -13.43
CA TYR A 27 1.39 -24.52 -12.89
C TYR A 27 0.97 -23.32 -12.03
N ILE A 28 -0.09 -22.64 -12.43
CA ILE A 28 -0.62 -21.45 -11.75
C ILE A 28 -1.37 -21.89 -10.49
N GLN A 29 -0.85 -21.53 -9.31
CA GLN A 29 -1.43 -21.95 -8.03
C GLN A 29 -2.68 -21.16 -7.63
N GLY A 30 -2.73 -19.87 -7.97
CA GLY A 30 -3.79 -18.98 -7.54
C GLY A 30 -4.13 -17.89 -8.57
N ASP A 31 -5.05 -17.02 -8.21
CA ASP A 31 -5.40 -15.88 -9.06
C ASP A 31 -4.26 -14.86 -9.11
N PRO A 32 -4.16 -14.08 -10.21
CA PRO A 32 -3.14 -13.04 -10.34
C PRO A 32 -3.32 -11.91 -9.35
N SER A 33 -2.23 -11.24 -9.01
CA SER A 33 -2.26 -9.84 -8.61
C SER A 33 -2.06 -8.98 -9.85
N ILE A 34 -2.76 -7.85 -9.92
CA ILE A 34 -2.66 -6.90 -11.04
C ILE A 34 -2.03 -5.62 -10.47
N ASN A 35 -0.95 -5.15 -11.10
CA ASN A 35 -0.31 -3.87 -10.82
C ASN A 35 0.05 -3.25 -12.16
N ASP A 36 -0.34 -2.02 -12.40
CA ASP A 36 -0.04 -1.26 -13.63
C ASP A 36 -0.30 -2.06 -14.91
N GLY A 37 -1.42 -2.77 -14.96
CA GLY A 37 -1.78 -3.63 -16.09
C GLY A 37 -1.00 -4.94 -16.21
N VAL A 38 -0.01 -5.19 -15.32
CA VAL A 38 0.80 -6.42 -15.32
C VAL A 38 0.20 -7.45 -14.38
N TYR A 39 -0.11 -8.62 -14.93
CA TYR A 39 -0.58 -9.76 -14.17
C TYR A 39 0.59 -10.55 -13.58
N SER A 40 0.57 -10.77 -12.28
CA SER A 40 1.61 -11.51 -11.57
C SER A 40 1.04 -12.74 -10.87
N TYR A 41 1.68 -13.89 -11.03
CA TYR A 41 1.24 -15.19 -10.55
C TYR A 41 2.28 -15.87 -9.66
N THR A 42 1.84 -16.60 -8.65
CA THR A 42 2.67 -17.60 -7.99
C THR A 42 2.48 -18.93 -8.70
N CYS A 43 3.54 -19.50 -9.26
CA CYS A 43 3.51 -20.73 -10.03
C CYS A 43 4.46 -21.77 -9.45
N ASP A 44 4.10 -23.05 -9.58
CA ASP A 44 5.05 -24.14 -9.46
C ASP A 44 5.75 -24.37 -10.82
N ALA A 45 7.07 -24.37 -10.82
CA ALA A 45 7.86 -24.66 -12.01
C ALA A 45 8.19 -26.17 -12.05
N TYR A 46 7.97 -26.78 -13.20
CA TYR A 46 8.23 -28.19 -13.46
C TYR A 46 9.17 -28.38 -14.66
N ALA A 47 10.12 -29.29 -14.52
CA ALA A 47 10.91 -29.85 -15.63
C ALA A 47 10.46 -31.29 -15.87
N GLY A 48 9.58 -31.51 -16.85
CA GLY A 48 8.84 -32.77 -16.99
C GLY A 48 7.96 -33.00 -15.75
N GLU A 49 8.11 -34.19 -15.13
CA GLU A 49 7.37 -34.53 -13.90
C GLU A 49 7.98 -33.97 -12.60
N LYS A 50 9.21 -33.43 -12.67
CA LYS A 50 9.95 -32.99 -11.49
C LYS A 50 9.61 -31.53 -11.15
N ARG A 51 9.00 -31.32 -9.97
CA ARG A 51 8.80 -29.98 -9.41
C ARG A 51 10.15 -29.40 -8.98
N LEU A 52 10.48 -28.21 -9.50
CA LEU A 52 11.71 -27.49 -9.19
C LEU A 52 11.54 -26.49 -8.04
N GLY A 53 10.38 -25.87 -7.92
CA GLY A 53 10.09 -24.90 -6.87
C GLY A 53 9.03 -23.89 -7.24
N GLN A 54 8.76 -22.95 -6.35
CA GLN A 54 7.84 -21.84 -6.63
C GLN A 54 8.56 -20.68 -7.26
N VAL A 55 7.90 -20.05 -8.23
CA VAL A 55 8.39 -18.86 -8.94
C VAL A 55 7.30 -17.81 -9.05
N ARG A 56 7.71 -16.57 -9.17
CA ARG A 56 6.83 -15.44 -9.51
C ARG A 56 6.86 -15.21 -11.01
N LEU A 57 5.74 -15.41 -11.67
CA LEU A 57 5.61 -15.18 -13.10
C LEU A 57 4.85 -13.88 -13.35
N SER A 58 5.34 -13.02 -14.25
CA SER A 58 4.70 -11.76 -14.63
C SER A 58 4.51 -11.67 -16.14
N GLY A 59 3.31 -11.21 -16.58
CA GLY A 59 2.94 -11.08 -17.99
C GLY A 59 1.72 -10.18 -18.19
N ASP A 60 1.35 -9.96 -19.44
CA ASP A 60 0.30 -9.05 -19.90
C ASP A 60 -1.13 -9.65 -19.92
N ARG A 61 -1.28 -10.93 -19.62
CA ARG A 61 -2.57 -11.64 -19.73
C ARG A 61 -3.08 -12.18 -18.41
N GLY A 62 -4.38 -11.98 -18.18
CA GLY A 62 -5.11 -12.56 -17.06
C GLY A 62 -5.44 -14.05 -17.30
N LEU A 63 -4.75 -14.93 -16.58
CA LEU A 63 -4.97 -16.38 -16.63
C LEU A 63 -5.62 -16.84 -15.32
N GLY A 64 -6.49 -17.83 -15.38
CA GLY A 64 -7.11 -18.43 -14.18
C GLY A 64 -6.20 -19.44 -13.48
N ALA A 65 -6.40 -19.62 -12.18
CA ALA A 65 -5.73 -20.64 -11.38
C ALA A 65 -5.97 -22.06 -11.92
N GLY A 66 -5.00 -22.96 -11.69
CA GLY A 66 -5.08 -24.37 -12.06
C GLY A 66 -4.67 -24.70 -13.49
N LYS A 67 -4.25 -23.70 -14.28
CA LYS A 67 -3.74 -23.91 -15.64
C LYS A 67 -2.25 -24.18 -15.61
N THR A 68 -1.78 -25.05 -16.50
CA THR A 68 -0.35 -25.22 -16.78
C THR A 68 -0.01 -24.45 -18.04
N ILE A 69 1.03 -23.63 -17.98
CA ILE A 69 1.44 -22.80 -19.10
C ILE A 69 2.91 -23.03 -19.43
N ARG A 70 3.23 -22.94 -20.71
CA ARG A 70 4.61 -22.88 -21.21
C ARG A 70 4.85 -21.51 -21.81
N VAL A 71 5.95 -20.88 -21.43
CA VAL A 71 6.26 -19.50 -21.80
C VAL A 71 7.69 -19.40 -22.34
N ILE A 72 7.90 -18.42 -23.23
CA ILE A 72 9.23 -17.90 -23.53
C ILE A 72 9.40 -16.68 -22.62
N GLY A 73 10.44 -16.66 -21.81
CA GLY A 73 10.65 -15.59 -20.84
C GLY A 73 12.06 -15.61 -20.26
N ARG A 74 12.33 -14.66 -19.39
CA ARG A 74 13.60 -14.53 -18.69
C ARG A 74 13.43 -14.88 -17.22
N ILE A 75 14.21 -15.85 -16.73
CA ILE A 75 14.32 -16.19 -15.32
C ILE A 75 15.39 -15.28 -14.70
N SER A 76 15.05 -14.60 -13.61
CA SER A 76 15.97 -13.73 -12.87
C SER A 76 15.85 -13.97 -11.36
N ARG A 77 16.86 -13.56 -10.61
CA ARG A 77 16.82 -13.53 -9.16
C ARG A 77 16.01 -12.31 -8.71
N PHE A 78 15.41 -12.41 -7.52
CA PHE A 78 14.90 -11.22 -6.86
C PHE A 78 16.08 -10.35 -6.43
N GLU A 79 15.89 -9.05 -6.49
CA GLU A 79 16.82 -8.07 -5.95
C GLU A 79 16.92 -8.20 -4.42
N ASN A 80 18.00 -7.75 -3.82
CA ASN A 80 18.20 -7.85 -2.37
C ASN A 80 17.54 -6.69 -1.61
N ASP A 81 16.34 -6.32 -2.03
CA ASP A 81 15.47 -5.32 -1.44
C ASP A 81 14.44 -5.93 -0.48
N ALA A 82 13.61 -5.09 0.13
CA ALA A 82 12.56 -5.53 1.04
C ALA A 82 11.52 -6.42 0.33
N TYR A 83 11.19 -6.11 -0.93
CA TYR A 83 10.26 -6.88 -1.75
C TYR A 83 10.82 -8.27 -2.07
N GLY A 84 12.05 -8.35 -2.59
CA GLY A 84 12.68 -9.63 -2.93
C GLY A 84 12.88 -10.53 -1.71
N ARG A 85 13.31 -9.97 -0.56
CA ARG A 85 13.38 -10.70 0.71
C ARG A 85 12.02 -11.24 1.14
N SER A 86 10.95 -10.44 1.04
CA SER A 86 9.59 -10.88 1.36
C SER A 86 9.13 -12.03 0.46
N ARG A 87 9.45 -12.01 -0.86
CA ARG A 87 9.11 -13.07 -1.80
C ARG A 87 9.86 -14.36 -1.51
N LEU A 88 11.16 -14.28 -1.23
CA LEU A 88 11.97 -15.43 -0.84
C LEU A 88 11.46 -16.09 0.46
N LEU A 89 11.07 -15.29 1.46
CA LEU A 89 10.46 -15.79 2.69
C LEU A 89 9.14 -16.53 2.46
N ARG A 90 8.37 -16.11 1.44
CA ARG A 90 7.14 -16.80 1.02
C ARG A 90 7.40 -18.08 0.21
N GLY A 91 8.66 -18.37 -0.12
CA GLY A 91 9.08 -19.57 -0.85
C GLY A 91 9.14 -19.40 -2.36
N GLU A 92 8.96 -18.17 -2.90
CA GLU A 92 9.17 -17.87 -4.32
C GLU A 92 10.68 -17.72 -4.58
N LEU A 93 11.26 -18.58 -5.42
CA LEU A 93 12.73 -18.68 -5.56
C LEU A 93 13.28 -17.79 -6.68
N ARG A 94 12.46 -17.49 -7.71
CA ARG A 94 12.85 -16.75 -8.91
C ARG A 94 11.69 -15.91 -9.44
N LYS A 95 12.06 -14.86 -10.19
CA LYS A 95 11.15 -14.01 -10.97
C LYS A 95 11.24 -14.45 -12.43
N VAL A 96 10.11 -14.68 -13.09
CA VAL A 96 10.01 -15.04 -14.51
C VAL A 96 9.21 -13.98 -15.22
N LYS A 97 9.87 -13.19 -16.09
CA LYS A 97 9.18 -12.21 -16.95
C LYS A 97 8.80 -12.91 -18.25
N VAL A 98 7.51 -12.99 -18.53
CA VAL A 98 6.96 -13.61 -19.73
C VAL A 98 7.17 -12.63 -20.91
N VAL A 99 7.79 -13.12 -21.98
CA VAL A 99 7.89 -12.39 -23.26
C VAL A 99 6.80 -12.88 -24.20
N ARG A 100 6.56 -14.21 -24.23
CA ARG A 100 5.54 -14.81 -25.08
C ARG A 100 4.97 -16.06 -24.44
N LEU A 101 3.65 -16.17 -24.46
CA LEU A 101 2.93 -17.39 -24.08
C LEU A 101 2.96 -18.37 -25.26
N VAL A 102 3.45 -19.60 -25.02
CA VAL A 102 3.59 -20.65 -26.05
C VAL A 102 2.38 -21.54 -26.08
N SER A 103 1.97 -22.07 -24.92
CA SER A 103 0.81 -22.95 -24.80
C SER A 103 0.14 -22.78 -23.44
N ILE A 104 -1.17 -23.00 -23.46
CA ILE A 104 -1.98 -23.12 -22.24
C ILE A 104 -2.56 -24.51 -22.25
N ASP A 105 -2.22 -25.30 -21.26
CA ASP A 105 -2.91 -26.57 -20.98
C ASP A 105 -3.89 -26.31 -19.84
N GLU A 106 -5.16 -26.55 -20.09
CA GLU A 106 -6.20 -26.42 -19.06
C GLU A 106 -6.11 -27.55 -18.03
N GLY A 107 -5.17 -28.47 -18.22
CA GLY A 107 -4.82 -29.52 -17.29
C GLY A 107 -6.00 -30.39 -16.91
N SER A 108 -5.81 -31.28 -15.96
CA SER A 108 -6.91 -31.93 -15.26
C SER A 108 -7.45 -30.97 -14.19
N LEU A 109 -8.02 -29.81 -14.61
CA LEU A 109 -8.77 -28.96 -13.70
C LEU A 109 -9.82 -29.81 -12.98
N GLY A 110 -9.73 -29.91 -11.69
CA GLY A 110 -10.76 -30.57 -10.89
C GLY A 110 -12.14 -29.93 -11.17
N PRO A 111 -13.24 -30.66 -11.00
CA PRO A 111 -14.57 -30.20 -11.38
C PRO A 111 -14.95 -28.87 -10.72
N LEU A 112 -14.47 -28.60 -9.51
CA LEU A 112 -14.75 -27.34 -8.79
C LEU A 112 -14.08 -26.13 -9.45
N LEU A 113 -12.85 -26.27 -9.95
CA LEU A 113 -12.15 -25.17 -10.62
C LEU A 113 -12.69 -24.93 -12.03
N ARG A 114 -13.17 -25.97 -12.73
CA ARG A 114 -13.90 -25.81 -13.99
C ARG A 114 -15.18 -25.03 -13.79
N LEU A 115 -16.00 -25.42 -12.82
CA LEU A 115 -17.23 -24.71 -12.44
C LEU A 115 -16.94 -23.23 -12.11
N ARG A 116 -15.87 -22.97 -11.35
CA ARG A 116 -15.43 -21.61 -11.02
C ARG A 116 -15.09 -20.79 -12.26
N ASN A 117 -14.34 -21.35 -13.18
CA ASN A 117 -13.93 -20.67 -14.40
C ASN A 117 -15.14 -20.40 -15.34
N GLU A 118 -16.09 -21.33 -15.43
CA GLU A 118 -17.33 -21.12 -16.16
C GLU A 118 -18.18 -20.00 -15.55
N LEU A 119 -18.31 -19.94 -14.23
CA LEU A 119 -19.00 -18.85 -13.55
C LEU A 119 -18.30 -17.51 -13.75
N LEU A 120 -16.97 -17.45 -13.65
CA LEU A 120 -16.21 -16.25 -13.92
C LEU A 120 -16.37 -15.76 -15.36
N ALA A 121 -16.47 -16.66 -16.34
CA ALA A 121 -16.74 -16.31 -17.73
C ALA A 121 -18.14 -15.70 -17.90
N VAL A 122 -19.14 -16.17 -17.15
CA VAL A 122 -20.51 -15.60 -17.17
C VAL A 122 -20.57 -14.27 -16.43
N ILE A 123 -19.94 -14.15 -15.28
CA ILE A 123 -19.88 -12.91 -14.49
C ILE A 123 -19.14 -11.81 -15.26
N ALA A 124 -18.08 -12.15 -16.00
CA ALA A 124 -17.21 -11.22 -16.72
C ALA A 124 -16.74 -10.03 -15.85
N PRO A 125 -15.91 -10.26 -14.81
CA PRO A 125 -15.60 -9.27 -13.77
C PRO A 125 -14.88 -8.02 -14.27
N ALA A 126 -14.17 -8.08 -15.38
CA ALA A 126 -13.39 -6.96 -15.92
C ALA A 126 -14.23 -5.81 -16.51
N THR A 127 -15.54 -5.98 -16.66
CA THR A 127 -16.42 -5.02 -17.38
C THR A 127 -17.15 -4.02 -16.49
N ASP A 128 -17.40 -4.36 -15.20
CA ASP A 128 -18.21 -3.56 -14.27
C ASP A 128 -17.75 -3.82 -12.83
N PRO A 129 -17.51 -2.78 -11.98
CA PRO A 129 -17.15 -2.94 -10.58
C PRO A 129 -18.10 -3.86 -9.79
N ALA A 130 -19.41 -3.83 -10.08
CA ALA A 130 -20.39 -4.70 -9.41
C ALA A 130 -20.17 -6.17 -9.79
N ARG A 131 -19.83 -6.47 -11.03
CA ARG A 131 -19.47 -7.83 -11.48
C ARG A 131 -18.16 -8.29 -10.85
N SER A 132 -17.18 -7.40 -10.75
CA SER A 132 -15.91 -7.66 -10.08
C SER A 132 -16.11 -7.93 -8.59
N LEU A 133 -17.02 -7.21 -7.92
CA LEU A 133 -17.38 -7.45 -6.52
C LEU A 133 -18.03 -8.84 -6.34
N ILE A 134 -18.99 -9.21 -7.20
CA ILE A 134 -19.61 -10.55 -7.18
C ILE A 134 -18.55 -11.63 -7.37
N ALA A 135 -17.63 -11.47 -8.34
CA ALA A 135 -16.56 -12.43 -8.59
C ALA A 135 -15.60 -12.56 -7.39
N GLY A 136 -15.27 -11.46 -6.71
CA GLY A 136 -14.46 -11.43 -5.49
C GLY A 136 -15.14 -12.19 -4.35
N VAL A 137 -16.38 -11.84 -4.06
CA VAL A 137 -17.13 -12.37 -2.91
C VAL A 137 -17.53 -13.83 -3.10
N VAL A 138 -17.93 -14.26 -4.32
CA VAL A 138 -18.41 -15.63 -4.60
C VAL A 138 -17.30 -16.56 -5.00
N CYS A 139 -16.45 -16.14 -5.94
CA CYS A 139 -15.42 -16.98 -6.55
C CYS A 139 -14.02 -16.74 -5.95
N GLY A 140 -13.85 -15.75 -5.07
CA GLY A 140 -12.57 -15.39 -4.49
C GLY A 140 -11.63 -14.62 -5.43
N ARG A 141 -12.12 -14.14 -6.58
CA ARG A 141 -11.32 -13.42 -7.57
C ARG A 141 -11.50 -11.90 -7.41
N SER A 142 -10.62 -11.28 -6.62
CA SER A 142 -10.71 -9.87 -6.24
C SER A 142 -9.72 -8.96 -6.98
N ALA A 143 -8.84 -9.49 -7.82
CA ALA A 143 -7.77 -8.73 -8.47
C ALA A 143 -8.31 -7.63 -9.39
N GLU A 144 -9.34 -7.93 -10.17
CA GLU A 144 -9.95 -6.96 -11.10
C GLU A 144 -10.64 -5.81 -10.36
N LEU A 145 -11.29 -6.08 -9.22
CA LEU A 145 -11.90 -5.01 -8.42
C LEU A 145 -10.84 -4.11 -7.79
N ARG A 146 -9.73 -4.70 -7.32
CA ARG A 146 -8.63 -3.92 -6.72
C ARG A 146 -7.89 -3.04 -7.71
N ALA A 147 -7.85 -3.45 -8.98
CA ALA A 147 -7.27 -2.67 -10.08
C ALA A 147 -8.21 -1.58 -10.64
N GLN A 148 -9.43 -1.47 -10.13
CA GLN A 148 -10.41 -0.45 -10.50
C GLN A 148 -10.47 0.63 -9.40
N PRO A 149 -10.88 1.88 -9.72
CA PRO A 149 -11.03 2.94 -8.70
C PRO A 149 -11.93 2.53 -7.52
N ALA A 150 -12.90 1.65 -7.76
CA ALA A 150 -13.74 1.10 -6.70
C ALA A 150 -12.96 0.27 -5.66
N GLY A 151 -11.81 -0.30 -6.02
CA GLY A 151 -10.94 -1.03 -5.09
C GLY A 151 -10.33 -0.14 -4.01
N GLU A 152 -10.04 1.11 -4.35
CA GLU A 152 -9.50 2.10 -3.41
C GLU A 152 -10.52 2.45 -2.32
N TRP A 153 -11.82 2.55 -2.65
CA TRP A 153 -12.86 2.82 -1.65
C TRP A 153 -12.83 1.80 -0.51
N PHE A 154 -12.64 0.51 -0.83
CA PHE A 154 -12.53 -0.55 0.18
C PHE A 154 -11.28 -0.43 1.06
N SER A 155 -10.19 0.13 0.54
CA SER A 155 -8.98 0.41 1.32
C SER A 155 -9.21 1.57 2.27
N VAL A 156 -9.78 2.68 1.79
CA VAL A 156 -10.09 3.89 2.56
C VAL A 156 -11.10 3.58 3.68
N THR A 157 -12.14 2.80 3.39
CA THR A 157 -13.17 2.41 4.38
C THR A 157 -12.73 1.29 5.32
N GLY A 158 -11.55 0.66 5.10
CA GLY A 158 -11.07 -0.46 5.90
C GLY A 158 -11.88 -1.76 5.72
N THR A 159 -12.64 -1.86 4.64
CA THR A 159 -13.52 -2.99 4.31
C THR A 159 -12.91 -3.95 3.27
N ALA A 160 -11.65 -3.75 2.87
CA ALA A 160 -10.93 -4.58 1.89
C ALA A 160 -10.95 -6.10 2.21
N HIS A 161 -11.13 -6.46 3.48
CA HIS A 161 -11.28 -7.85 3.91
C HIS A 161 -12.62 -8.48 3.50
N LEU A 162 -13.65 -7.68 3.13
CA LEU A 162 -14.94 -8.15 2.65
C LEU A 162 -14.90 -8.61 1.18
N ILE A 163 -13.92 -8.13 0.40
CA ILE A 163 -13.72 -8.57 -0.99
C ILE A 163 -12.99 -9.92 -1.03
N ALA A 164 -12.12 -10.18 -0.04
CA ALA A 164 -11.36 -11.41 0.06
C ALA A 164 -12.16 -12.49 0.80
N VAL A 165 -12.05 -13.74 0.35
CA VAL A 165 -12.70 -14.85 1.04
C VAL A 165 -12.14 -15.01 2.45
N SER A 166 -13.01 -14.85 3.44
CA SER A 166 -12.70 -14.80 4.87
C SER A 166 -13.49 -15.81 5.68
N GLY A 167 -13.24 -15.88 6.98
CA GLY A 167 -14.00 -16.73 7.89
C GLY A 167 -15.49 -16.42 7.91
N SER A 168 -15.91 -15.16 7.72
CA SER A 168 -17.31 -14.77 7.63
C SER A 168 -18.00 -15.35 6.39
N HIS A 169 -17.31 -15.42 5.26
CA HIS A 169 -17.82 -16.08 4.04
C HIS A 169 -18.11 -17.56 4.29
N LEU A 170 -17.18 -18.28 4.92
CA LEU A 170 -17.39 -19.68 5.27
C LEU A 170 -18.54 -19.84 6.29
N ALA A 171 -18.71 -18.92 7.23
CA ALA A 171 -19.82 -18.95 8.18
C ALA A 171 -21.18 -18.82 7.47
N ILE A 172 -21.29 -17.88 6.50
CA ILE A 172 -22.52 -17.67 5.69
C ILE A 172 -22.82 -18.88 4.82
N VAL A 173 -21.80 -19.37 4.08
CA VAL A 173 -21.93 -20.58 3.24
C VAL A 173 -22.29 -21.79 4.11
N GLY A 174 -21.65 -21.93 5.26
CA GLY A 174 -21.96 -22.96 6.24
C GLY A 174 -23.41 -22.90 6.74
N PHE A 175 -23.91 -21.69 7.03
CA PHE A 175 -25.30 -21.47 7.40
C PHE A 175 -26.28 -21.88 6.30
N VAL A 176 -25.98 -21.53 5.04
CA VAL A 176 -26.81 -21.93 3.87
C VAL A 176 -26.83 -23.46 3.74
N ILE A 177 -25.66 -24.11 3.80
CA ILE A 177 -25.55 -25.58 3.72
C ILE A 177 -26.28 -26.24 4.90
N GLU A 178 -26.05 -25.78 6.12
CA GLU A 178 -26.68 -26.32 7.33
C GLU A 178 -28.20 -26.17 7.28
N SER A 179 -28.72 -25.00 6.86
CA SER A 179 -30.13 -24.74 6.69
C SER A 179 -30.81 -25.68 5.66
N ALA A 180 -30.09 -26.01 4.60
CA ALA A 180 -30.53 -26.99 3.61
C ALA A 180 -30.54 -28.43 4.18
N LEU A 181 -29.44 -28.82 4.87
CA LEU A 181 -29.31 -30.14 5.48
C LEU A 181 -30.30 -30.40 6.60
N GLN A 182 -30.69 -29.40 7.40
CA GLN A 182 -31.71 -29.52 8.46
C GLN A 182 -33.08 -29.90 7.93
N LYS A 183 -33.38 -29.59 6.66
CA LYS A 183 -34.65 -29.98 6.00
C LYS A 183 -34.61 -31.43 5.53
N THR A 184 -33.47 -32.12 5.61
CA THR A 184 -33.32 -33.53 5.20
C THR A 184 -33.55 -34.47 6.38
N ARG A 185 -33.83 -35.74 6.08
CA ARG A 185 -33.97 -36.81 7.09
C ARG A 185 -32.66 -37.53 7.40
N LEU A 186 -31.52 -36.88 7.05
CA LEU A 186 -30.18 -37.46 7.26
C LEU A 186 -29.79 -37.46 8.74
N SER A 187 -29.02 -38.47 9.17
CA SER A 187 -28.48 -38.50 10.52
C SER A 187 -27.62 -37.29 10.84
N ARG A 188 -27.61 -36.84 12.09
CA ARG A 188 -26.81 -35.69 12.53
C ARG A 188 -25.31 -35.84 12.24
N GLY A 189 -24.77 -37.06 12.31
CA GLY A 189 -23.38 -37.36 11.97
C GLY A 189 -23.10 -37.08 10.49
N LEU A 190 -24.01 -37.58 9.61
CA LEU A 190 -23.87 -37.37 8.16
C LEU A 190 -24.05 -35.90 7.79
N GLN A 191 -25.01 -35.17 8.40
CA GLN A 191 -25.17 -33.73 8.20
C GLN A 191 -23.90 -32.95 8.54
N ARG A 192 -23.24 -33.27 9.68
CA ARG A 192 -21.96 -32.64 10.07
C ARG A 192 -20.82 -32.97 9.07
N GLY A 193 -20.73 -34.22 8.62
CA GLY A 193 -19.76 -34.63 7.61
C GLY A 193 -19.96 -33.88 6.28
N LEU A 194 -21.21 -33.80 5.81
CA LEU A 194 -21.56 -33.05 4.59
C LEU A 194 -21.30 -31.55 4.72
N LEU A 195 -21.51 -30.96 5.90
CA LEU A 195 -21.20 -29.55 6.16
C LEU A 195 -19.67 -29.32 6.01
N VAL A 196 -18.83 -30.12 6.64
CA VAL A 196 -17.37 -29.98 6.54
C VAL A 196 -16.91 -30.20 5.10
N LEU A 197 -17.43 -31.21 4.41
CA LEU A 197 -17.12 -31.49 3.00
C LEU A 197 -17.54 -30.31 2.09
N GLY A 198 -18.72 -29.75 2.30
CA GLY A 198 -19.19 -28.57 1.55
C GLY A 198 -18.34 -27.33 1.78
N LEU A 199 -17.94 -27.07 3.03
CA LEU A 199 -17.02 -25.97 3.34
C LEU A 199 -15.63 -26.17 2.76
N ALA A 200 -15.10 -27.40 2.78
CA ALA A 200 -13.83 -27.73 2.15
C ALA A 200 -13.90 -27.57 0.61
N ALA A 201 -14.99 -28.02 0.01
CA ALA A 201 -15.26 -27.83 -1.41
C ALA A 201 -15.33 -26.34 -1.79
N TYR A 202 -16.01 -25.52 -0.99
CA TYR A 202 -16.07 -24.08 -1.19
C TYR A 202 -14.70 -23.41 -1.00
N ALA A 203 -13.92 -23.81 -0.01
CA ALA A 203 -12.57 -23.30 0.18
C ALA A 203 -11.67 -23.60 -1.05
N VAL A 204 -11.74 -24.81 -1.61
CA VAL A 204 -11.02 -25.17 -2.85
C VAL A 204 -11.55 -24.39 -4.05
N PHE A 205 -12.88 -24.27 -4.18
CA PHE A 205 -13.54 -23.51 -5.23
C PHE A 205 -13.05 -22.05 -5.27
N THR A 206 -12.87 -21.41 -4.10
CA THR A 206 -12.42 -20.02 -3.98
C THR A 206 -10.89 -19.84 -4.03
N GLY A 207 -10.12 -20.87 -4.37
CA GLY A 207 -8.66 -20.81 -4.52
C GLY A 207 -7.87 -21.15 -3.26
N ALA A 208 -8.49 -21.81 -2.27
CA ALA A 208 -7.86 -22.33 -1.06
C ALA A 208 -7.03 -21.27 -0.28
N SER A 209 -7.54 -20.04 -0.18
CA SER A 209 -6.84 -18.99 0.58
C SER A 209 -6.53 -19.43 2.02
N PRO A 210 -5.40 -19.04 2.63
CA PRO A 210 -5.04 -19.43 4.00
C PRO A 210 -6.14 -19.13 5.03
N SER A 211 -6.86 -18.03 4.86
CA SER A 211 -7.98 -17.64 5.72
C SER A 211 -9.19 -18.60 5.60
N ALA A 212 -9.52 -19.02 4.37
CA ALA A 212 -10.61 -19.96 4.13
C ALA A 212 -10.28 -21.37 4.68
N VAL A 213 -9.07 -21.86 4.37
CA VAL A 213 -8.63 -23.19 4.86
C VAL A 213 -8.57 -23.20 6.39
N ARG A 214 -8.06 -22.14 7.03
CA ARG A 214 -8.07 -22.00 8.49
C ARG A 214 -9.48 -22.04 9.07
N ALA A 215 -10.41 -21.27 8.50
CA ALA A 215 -11.79 -21.23 8.99
C ALA A 215 -12.46 -22.61 8.86
N CYS A 216 -12.28 -23.31 7.74
CA CYS A 216 -12.75 -24.67 7.55
C CYS A 216 -12.17 -25.64 8.59
N SER A 217 -10.86 -25.56 8.85
CA SER A 217 -10.18 -26.39 9.85
C SER A 217 -10.68 -26.14 11.27
N MET A 218 -10.95 -24.87 11.64
CA MET A 218 -11.52 -24.52 12.94
C MET A 218 -12.94 -25.04 13.11
N VAL A 219 -13.77 -24.99 12.07
CA VAL A 219 -15.12 -25.60 12.09
C VAL A 219 -15.02 -27.10 12.27
N ALA A 220 -14.16 -27.78 11.51
CA ALA A 220 -13.94 -29.21 11.62
C ALA A 220 -13.47 -29.61 13.03
N ALA A 221 -12.47 -28.90 13.59
CA ALA A 221 -11.99 -29.12 14.95
C ALA A 221 -13.09 -28.93 16.00
N SER A 222 -13.94 -27.92 15.85
CA SER A 222 -15.06 -27.65 16.75
C SER A 222 -16.13 -28.76 16.68
N LEU A 223 -16.42 -29.31 15.49
CA LEU A 223 -17.36 -30.40 15.32
C LEU A 223 -16.83 -31.72 15.89
N VAL A 224 -15.53 -32.00 15.73
CA VAL A 224 -14.88 -33.17 16.31
C VAL A 224 -14.90 -33.09 17.85
N ALA A 225 -14.54 -31.89 18.41
CA ALA A 225 -14.58 -31.69 19.86
C ALA A 225 -16.00 -31.93 20.44
N ASN A 226 -17.02 -31.40 19.78
CA ASN A 226 -18.42 -31.67 20.17
C ASN A 226 -18.79 -33.16 20.09
N GLY A 227 -18.35 -33.85 19.02
CA GLY A 227 -18.60 -35.29 18.89
C GLY A 227 -17.95 -36.11 20.01
N ALA A 228 -16.83 -35.64 20.54
CA ALA A 228 -16.10 -36.24 21.66
C ALA A 228 -16.62 -35.78 23.05
N GLY A 229 -17.76 -35.06 23.12
CA GLY A 229 -18.34 -34.57 24.38
C GLY A 229 -17.56 -33.45 25.04
N ARG A 230 -16.60 -32.82 24.34
CA ARG A 230 -15.79 -31.70 24.86
C ARG A 230 -16.45 -30.37 24.57
N ARG A 231 -16.27 -29.40 25.47
CA ARG A 231 -16.70 -28.01 25.25
C ARG A 231 -15.91 -27.38 24.07
N ARG A 232 -16.62 -26.60 23.27
CA ARG A 232 -15.98 -25.81 22.19
C ARG A 232 -15.09 -24.74 22.83
N HIS A 233 -13.81 -24.76 22.52
CA HIS A 233 -12.87 -23.73 22.98
C HIS A 233 -12.19 -23.11 21.76
N GLY A 234 -12.60 -21.87 21.42
CA GLY A 234 -12.16 -21.19 20.18
C GLY A 234 -10.65 -21.01 20.09
N LEU A 235 -10.01 -20.60 21.19
CA LEU A 235 -8.56 -20.42 21.24
C LEU A 235 -7.80 -21.73 21.00
N SER A 236 -8.26 -22.86 21.58
CA SER A 236 -7.63 -24.15 21.35
C SER A 236 -7.74 -24.57 19.87
N ALA A 237 -8.89 -24.32 19.23
CA ALA A 237 -9.08 -24.59 17.82
C ALA A 237 -8.18 -23.71 16.94
N LEU A 238 -8.02 -22.42 17.31
CA LEU A 238 -7.12 -21.51 16.62
C LEU A 238 -5.67 -21.98 16.71
N PHE A 239 -5.14 -22.22 17.92
CA PHE A 239 -3.75 -22.62 18.10
C PHE A 239 -3.44 -24.00 17.50
N LEU A 240 -4.36 -24.96 17.58
CA LEU A 240 -4.20 -26.24 16.91
C LEU A 240 -4.09 -26.06 15.38
N THR A 241 -4.97 -25.25 14.80
CA THR A 241 -4.95 -24.96 13.38
C THR A 241 -3.65 -24.27 12.97
N MET A 242 -3.20 -23.25 13.73
CA MET A 242 -1.91 -22.58 13.50
C MET A 242 -0.74 -23.57 13.55
N ALA A 243 -0.70 -24.44 14.54
CA ALA A 243 0.36 -25.45 14.68
C ALA A 243 0.40 -26.40 13.48
N ILE A 244 -0.76 -26.88 13.02
CA ILE A 244 -0.86 -27.74 11.84
C ILE A 244 -0.33 -27.02 10.58
N PHE A 245 -0.72 -25.78 10.34
CA PHE A 245 -0.27 -25.01 9.19
C PHE A 245 1.25 -24.80 9.21
N VAL A 246 1.80 -24.40 10.35
CA VAL A 246 3.25 -24.17 10.51
C VAL A 246 4.05 -25.46 10.34
N LEU A 247 3.52 -26.59 10.82
CA LEU A 247 4.17 -27.90 10.64
C LEU A 247 4.17 -28.36 9.17
N LEU A 248 3.07 -28.10 8.45
CA LEU A 248 2.95 -28.51 7.04
C LEU A 248 3.69 -27.56 6.11
N ARG A 249 3.64 -26.26 6.37
CA ARG A 249 4.24 -25.22 5.52
C ARG A 249 4.75 -24.05 6.38
N PRO A 250 6.01 -24.10 6.88
CA PRO A 250 6.56 -23.06 7.76
C PRO A 250 6.52 -21.64 7.18
N THR A 251 6.59 -21.51 5.84
CA THR A 251 6.54 -20.22 5.13
C THR A 251 5.21 -19.47 5.29
N VAL A 252 4.15 -20.15 5.74
CA VAL A 252 2.83 -19.52 5.98
C VAL A 252 2.89 -18.40 7.03
N LEU A 253 3.85 -18.43 7.95
CA LEU A 253 4.07 -17.38 8.94
C LEU A 253 4.37 -16.01 8.33
N PHE A 254 4.93 -15.98 7.11
CA PHE A 254 5.26 -14.78 6.37
C PHE A 254 4.17 -14.35 5.37
N GLU A 255 3.08 -15.11 5.30
CA GLU A 255 1.92 -14.75 4.48
C GLU A 255 1.02 -13.77 5.24
N MET A 256 0.85 -12.55 4.69
CA MET A 256 0.03 -11.50 5.31
C MET A 256 -1.39 -11.98 5.62
N GLY A 257 -2.03 -12.73 4.70
CA GLY A 257 -3.38 -13.26 4.89
C GLY A 257 -3.49 -14.21 6.09
N PHE A 258 -2.44 -14.98 6.38
CA PHE A 258 -2.38 -15.83 7.57
C PHE A 258 -2.21 -15.00 8.84
N GLN A 259 -1.28 -14.05 8.85
CA GLN A 259 -1.02 -13.16 10.01
C GLN A 259 -2.26 -12.37 10.38
N LEU A 260 -2.87 -11.66 9.42
CA LEU A 260 -4.08 -10.86 9.64
C LEU A 260 -5.23 -11.72 10.16
N SER A 261 -5.41 -12.89 9.56
CA SER A 261 -6.50 -13.79 9.94
C SER A 261 -6.34 -14.37 11.34
N CYS A 262 -5.13 -14.75 11.74
CA CYS A 262 -4.85 -15.26 13.09
C CYS A 262 -4.95 -14.16 14.13
N ALA A 263 -4.39 -12.97 13.88
CA ALA A 263 -4.47 -11.82 14.77
C ALA A 263 -5.92 -11.38 15.02
N SER A 264 -6.72 -11.26 13.94
CA SER A 264 -8.13 -10.89 14.04
C SER A 264 -8.93 -11.88 14.89
N VAL A 265 -8.81 -13.19 14.60
CA VAL A 265 -9.57 -14.20 15.36
C VAL A 265 -9.13 -14.27 16.82
N PHE A 266 -7.82 -14.16 17.08
CA PHE A 266 -7.31 -14.10 18.44
C PHE A 266 -7.91 -12.90 19.20
N ALA A 267 -7.89 -11.72 18.58
CA ALA A 267 -8.43 -10.50 19.18
C ALA A 267 -9.94 -10.60 19.44
N ILE A 268 -10.71 -11.12 18.49
CA ILE A 268 -12.16 -11.32 18.65
C ILE A 268 -12.44 -12.26 19.83
N LEU A 269 -11.72 -13.36 19.95
CA LEU A 269 -11.94 -14.33 21.02
C LEU A 269 -11.54 -13.78 22.40
N CYS A 270 -10.48 -12.97 22.49
CA CYS A 270 -9.97 -12.45 23.75
C CYS A 270 -10.62 -11.14 24.17
N PHE A 271 -10.78 -10.18 23.25
CA PHE A 271 -11.09 -8.79 23.58
C PHE A 271 -12.54 -8.37 23.25
N CYS A 272 -13.20 -9.06 22.32
CA CYS A 272 -14.55 -8.66 21.90
C CYS A 272 -15.58 -8.68 23.03
N PRO A 273 -15.60 -9.67 23.96
CA PRO A 273 -16.52 -9.63 25.10
C PRO A 273 -16.31 -8.40 25.99
N TYR A 274 -15.05 -8.02 26.22
CA TYR A 274 -14.69 -6.82 26.96
C TYR A 274 -15.12 -5.54 26.25
N ALA A 275 -14.82 -5.41 24.96
CA ALA A 275 -15.20 -4.24 24.17
C ALA A 275 -16.72 -4.08 24.08
N THR A 276 -17.46 -5.18 23.91
CA THR A 276 -18.93 -5.17 23.90
C THR A 276 -19.50 -4.71 25.23
N TYR A 277 -18.94 -5.19 26.36
CA TYR A 277 -19.31 -4.72 27.69
C TYR A 277 -19.04 -3.22 27.85
N ALA A 278 -17.83 -2.77 27.46
CA ALA A 278 -17.44 -1.38 27.57
C ALA A 278 -18.33 -0.43 26.73
N LEU A 279 -18.67 -0.82 25.50
CA LEU A 279 -19.60 -0.07 24.65
C LEU A 279 -21.05 -0.07 25.24
N GLY A 280 -21.46 -1.16 25.87
CA GLY A 280 -22.73 -1.24 26.60
C GLY A 280 -22.82 -0.23 27.76
N GLU A 281 -21.72 -0.03 28.52
CA GLU A 281 -21.64 0.99 29.56
C GLU A 281 -21.79 2.43 29.00
N LEU A 282 -21.42 2.63 27.73
CA LEU A 282 -21.62 3.89 26.99
C LEU A 282 -23.01 4.00 26.37
N SER A 283 -23.94 3.11 26.72
CA SER A 283 -25.31 3.07 26.21
C SER A 283 -25.43 2.77 24.72
N VAL A 284 -24.42 2.13 24.09
CA VAL A 284 -24.51 1.67 22.71
C VAL A 284 -25.43 0.45 22.66
N PRO A 285 -26.42 0.39 21.73
CA PRO A 285 -27.32 -0.75 21.58
C PRO A 285 -26.56 -2.08 21.40
N PRO A 286 -27.00 -3.20 22.01
CA PRO A 286 -26.24 -4.46 22.02
C PRO A 286 -25.83 -4.99 20.65
N GLY A 287 -26.71 -4.89 19.64
CA GLY A 287 -26.41 -5.31 18.28
C GLY A 287 -25.28 -4.48 17.66
N LEU A 288 -25.35 -3.15 17.78
CA LEU A 288 -24.32 -2.23 17.30
C LEU A 288 -23.02 -2.39 18.08
N ALA A 289 -23.10 -2.51 19.41
CA ALA A 289 -21.94 -2.75 20.27
C ALA A 289 -21.16 -4.00 19.86
N SER A 290 -21.86 -5.08 19.50
CA SER A 290 -21.23 -6.32 19.02
C SER A 290 -20.47 -6.11 17.69
N ILE A 291 -21.10 -5.45 16.71
CA ILE A 291 -20.49 -5.19 15.41
C ILE A 291 -19.26 -4.28 15.53
N LEU A 292 -19.41 -3.18 16.28
CA LEU A 292 -18.31 -2.24 16.54
C LEU A 292 -17.14 -2.92 17.27
N SER A 293 -17.45 -3.77 18.27
CA SER A 293 -16.42 -4.49 19.02
C SER A 293 -15.60 -5.43 18.15
N VAL A 294 -16.24 -6.17 17.24
CA VAL A 294 -15.55 -7.07 16.31
C VAL A 294 -14.60 -6.28 15.40
N THR A 295 -15.07 -5.17 14.83
CA THR A 295 -14.27 -4.33 13.94
C THR A 295 -13.10 -3.69 14.70
N LEU A 296 -13.36 -3.04 15.85
CA LEU A 296 -12.32 -2.37 16.62
C LEU A 296 -11.25 -3.35 17.11
N CYS A 297 -11.65 -4.49 17.70
CA CYS A 297 -10.69 -5.48 18.18
C CYS A 297 -9.85 -6.07 17.05
N SER A 298 -10.47 -6.37 15.91
CA SER A 298 -9.76 -6.89 14.75
C SER A 298 -8.80 -5.86 14.16
N GLN A 299 -9.27 -4.62 13.95
CA GLN A 299 -8.46 -3.54 13.37
C GLN A 299 -7.25 -3.22 14.24
N LEU A 300 -7.44 -3.05 15.56
CA LEU A 300 -6.35 -2.72 16.48
C LEU A 300 -5.32 -3.85 16.60
N ALA A 301 -5.76 -5.11 16.62
CA ALA A 301 -4.83 -6.25 16.70
C ALA A 301 -4.06 -6.49 15.39
N THR A 302 -4.55 -6.01 14.26
CA THR A 302 -3.87 -6.14 12.97
C THR A 302 -2.95 -4.98 12.63
N LEU A 303 -2.95 -3.88 13.41
CA LEU A 303 -2.07 -2.71 13.20
C LEU A 303 -0.61 -3.07 12.90
N PRO A 304 0.04 -3.99 13.68
CA PRO A 304 1.44 -4.34 13.43
C PRO A 304 1.73 -4.95 12.06
N VAL A 305 0.69 -5.38 11.35
CA VAL A 305 0.80 -5.96 10.01
C VAL A 305 0.27 -5.01 8.94
N THR A 306 -0.85 -4.32 9.23
CA THR A 306 -1.52 -3.46 8.24
C THR A 306 -0.78 -2.16 7.99
N ILE A 307 -0.29 -1.49 9.05
CA ILE A 307 0.40 -0.20 8.87
C ILE A 307 1.72 -0.36 8.09
N PRO A 308 2.64 -1.29 8.43
CA PRO A 308 3.83 -1.50 7.62
C PRO A 308 3.57 -1.92 6.17
N ALA A 309 2.38 -2.52 5.91
CA ALA A 309 2.05 -3.03 4.58
C ALA A 309 1.31 -2.03 3.70
N PHE A 310 0.48 -1.16 4.28
CA PHE A 310 -0.43 -0.27 3.55
C PHE A 310 -0.25 1.21 3.88
N GLY A 311 0.46 1.55 4.96
CA GLY A 311 0.69 2.95 5.36
C GLY A 311 -0.55 3.73 5.78
N THR A 312 -1.74 3.09 5.85
CA THR A 312 -3.01 3.78 6.10
C THR A 312 -3.81 3.15 7.23
N PHE A 313 -4.54 3.98 7.96
CA PHE A 313 -5.46 3.57 9.03
C PHE A 313 -6.84 4.18 8.79
N SER A 314 -7.86 3.32 8.60
CA SER A 314 -9.23 3.77 8.40
C SER A 314 -9.92 4.13 9.71
N LEU A 315 -10.29 5.40 9.88
CA LEU A 315 -11.07 5.88 11.01
C LEU A 315 -12.55 5.55 10.87
N ILE A 316 -13.05 5.52 9.65
CA ILE A 316 -14.47 5.26 9.34
C ILE A 316 -14.82 3.76 9.38
N ALA A 317 -13.83 2.86 9.44
CA ALA A 317 -14.02 1.41 9.34
C ALA A 317 -15.09 0.83 10.28
N PRO A 318 -15.21 1.23 11.56
CA PRO A 318 -16.26 0.69 12.43
C PRO A 318 -17.67 0.99 11.92
N LEU A 319 -17.91 2.19 11.39
CA LEU A 319 -19.20 2.60 10.83
C LEU A 319 -19.43 1.97 9.46
N ALA A 320 -18.44 1.99 8.60
CA ALA A 320 -18.50 1.38 7.27
C ALA A 320 -18.81 -0.12 7.38
N ASN A 321 -18.11 -0.86 8.25
CA ASN A 321 -18.38 -2.28 8.47
C ASN A 321 -19.78 -2.56 9.05
N ALA A 322 -20.31 -1.65 9.87
CA ALA A 322 -21.67 -1.80 10.42
C ALA A 322 -22.76 -1.74 9.34
N VAL A 323 -22.53 -0.99 8.27
CA VAL A 323 -23.49 -0.84 7.15
C VAL A 323 -23.17 -1.81 6.01
N ILE A 324 -21.93 -1.83 5.54
CA ILE A 324 -21.50 -2.56 4.35
C ILE A 324 -21.41 -4.07 4.63
N GLY A 325 -20.94 -4.45 5.83
CA GLY A 325 -20.80 -5.86 6.21
C GLY A 325 -22.08 -6.67 6.04
N PRO A 326 -23.24 -6.23 6.57
CA PRO A 326 -24.53 -6.86 6.31
C PRO A 326 -24.91 -6.92 4.83
N VAL A 327 -24.68 -5.85 4.06
CA VAL A 327 -24.99 -5.81 2.62
C VAL A 327 -24.17 -6.83 1.84
N VAL A 328 -22.87 -6.90 2.09
CA VAL A 328 -21.97 -7.91 1.47
C VAL A 328 -22.33 -9.33 1.93
N SER A 329 -22.77 -9.50 3.18
CA SER A 329 -23.26 -10.79 3.67
C SER A 329 -24.51 -11.27 2.92
N VAL A 330 -25.46 -10.36 2.64
CA VAL A 330 -26.64 -10.63 1.80
C VAL A 330 -26.20 -10.91 0.36
N LEU A 331 -25.27 -10.11 -0.19
CA LEU A 331 -24.70 -10.34 -1.52
C LEU A 331 -24.17 -11.77 -1.65
N LEU A 332 -23.35 -12.22 -0.70
CA LEU A 332 -22.79 -13.57 -0.71
C LEU A 332 -23.91 -14.62 -0.63
N ALA A 333 -24.82 -14.49 0.35
CA ALA A 333 -25.88 -15.49 0.56
C ALA A 333 -26.78 -15.66 -0.66
N VAL A 334 -27.16 -14.56 -1.29
CA VAL A 334 -27.99 -14.56 -2.51
C VAL A 334 -27.19 -15.09 -3.70
N SER A 335 -25.94 -14.65 -3.84
CA SER A 335 -25.10 -14.98 -5.00
C SER A 335 -24.66 -16.45 -5.00
N VAL A 336 -24.38 -17.05 -3.84
CA VAL A 336 -24.04 -18.49 -3.74
C VAL A 336 -25.20 -19.37 -4.28
N VAL A 337 -26.45 -18.90 -4.17
CA VAL A 337 -27.62 -19.62 -4.68
C VAL A 337 -27.91 -19.27 -6.14
N LEU A 338 -27.93 -17.99 -6.49
CA LEU A 338 -28.41 -17.53 -7.81
C LEU A 338 -27.34 -17.58 -8.90
N VAL A 339 -26.07 -17.23 -8.57
CA VAL A 339 -25.01 -17.17 -9.60
C VAL A 339 -24.78 -18.51 -10.30
N PRO A 340 -24.80 -19.68 -9.64
CA PRO A 340 -24.74 -20.97 -10.34
C PRO A 340 -25.88 -21.18 -11.35
N CYS A 341 -27.08 -20.64 -11.09
CA CYS A 341 -28.21 -20.72 -12.02
C CYS A 341 -27.95 -19.97 -13.33
N SER A 342 -27.03 -19.02 -13.36
CA SER A 342 -26.63 -18.27 -14.55
C SER A 342 -25.89 -19.13 -15.61
N LEU A 343 -25.46 -20.31 -15.25
CA LEU A 343 -24.89 -21.27 -16.21
C LEU A 343 -25.95 -21.83 -17.15
N VAL A 344 -27.22 -21.83 -16.74
CA VAL A 344 -28.34 -22.18 -17.61
C VAL A 344 -28.65 -20.97 -18.52
N PRO A 345 -28.54 -21.07 -19.85
CA PRO A 345 -28.68 -19.92 -20.75
C PRO A 345 -29.98 -19.16 -20.58
N LEU A 346 -31.11 -19.86 -20.35
CA LEU A 346 -32.42 -19.29 -20.15
C LEU A 346 -32.52 -18.44 -18.87
N LEU A 347 -31.78 -18.80 -17.81
CA LEU A 347 -31.82 -18.14 -16.50
C LEU A 347 -30.69 -17.09 -16.32
N ARG A 348 -29.75 -17.02 -17.26
CA ARG A 348 -28.50 -16.24 -17.11
C ARG A 348 -28.74 -14.79 -16.68
N HIS A 349 -29.61 -14.07 -17.39
CA HIS A 349 -29.88 -12.66 -17.08
C HIS A 349 -30.64 -12.50 -15.76
N GLY A 350 -31.69 -13.30 -15.54
CA GLY A 350 -32.49 -13.22 -14.32
C GLY A 350 -31.71 -13.57 -13.05
N ALA A 351 -30.83 -14.55 -13.12
CA ALA A 351 -30.05 -15.01 -11.99
C ALA A 351 -29.02 -13.96 -11.51
N LEU A 352 -28.57 -13.04 -12.37
CA LEU A 352 -27.62 -11.99 -12.01
C LEU A 352 -28.29 -10.68 -11.56
N VAL A 353 -29.60 -10.47 -11.81
CA VAL A 353 -30.30 -9.21 -11.49
C VAL A 353 -30.19 -8.85 -10.01
N VAL A 354 -30.59 -9.77 -9.12
CA VAL A 354 -30.55 -9.51 -7.67
C VAL A 354 -29.13 -9.35 -7.14
N PRO A 355 -28.16 -10.24 -7.45
CA PRO A 355 -26.75 -10.02 -7.11
C PRO A 355 -26.23 -8.66 -7.57
N MET A 356 -26.53 -8.24 -8.79
CA MET A 356 -26.08 -6.94 -9.31
C MET A 356 -26.67 -5.75 -8.57
N ILE A 357 -27.95 -5.79 -8.19
CA ILE A 357 -28.59 -4.72 -7.40
C ILE A 357 -27.90 -4.62 -6.04
N VAL A 358 -27.69 -5.73 -5.35
CA VAL A 358 -27.05 -5.74 -4.02
C VAL A 358 -25.58 -5.31 -4.11
N ALA A 359 -24.85 -5.74 -5.16
CA ALA A 359 -23.46 -5.30 -5.38
C ALA A 359 -23.37 -3.80 -5.63
N ARG A 360 -24.25 -3.22 -6.44
CA ARG A 360 -24.31 -1.76 -6.66
C ARG A 360 -24.68 -1.00 -5.39
N CYS A 361 -25.56 -1.55 -4.55
CA CYS A 361 -25.89 -0.99 -3.25
C CYS A 361 -24.64 -0.98 -2.32
N ALA A 362 -23.86 -2.06 -2.30
CA ALA A 362 -22.62 -2.11 -1.53
C ALA A 362 -21.61 -1.07 -2.02
N LEU A 363 -21.40 -0.97 -3.34
CA LEU A 363 -20.49 0.02 -3.95
C LEU A 363 -20.93 1.47 -3.70
N PHE A 364 -22.22 1.74 -3.70
CA PHE A 364 -22.78 3.06 -3.35
C PHE A 364 -22.40 3.46 -1.91
N PHE A 365 -22.57 2.56 -0.94
CA PHE A 365 -22.16 2.84 0.44
C PHE A 365 -20.64 2.94 0.59
N GLU A 366 -19.85 2.12 -0.13
CA GLU A 366 -18.37 2.24 -0.14
C GLU A 366 -17.95 3.62 -0.61
N GLN A 367 -18.47 4.08 -1.74
CA GLN A 367 -18.19 5.40 -2.28
C GLN A 367 -18.60 6.51 -1.32
N LEU A 368 -19.78 6.39 -0.69
CA LEU A 368 -20.29 7.36 0.27
C LEU A 368 -19.39 7.50 1.50
N PHE A 369 -18.93 6.38 2.06
CA PHE A 369 -18.04 6.41 3.23
C PHE A 369 -16.60 6.80 2.85
N ALA A 370 -16.13 6.41 1.68
CA ALA A 370 -14.80 6.80 1.19
C ALA A 370 -14.70 8.31 0.92
N ALA A 371 -15.82 8.95 0.51
CA ALA A 371 -15.89 10.39 0.27
C ALA A 371 -15.89 11.24 1.57
N VAL A 372 -15.96 10.63 2.76
CA VAL A 372 -15.92 11.38 4.03
C VAL A 372 -14.51 11.93 4.25
N PRO A 373 -14.34 13.26 4.42
CA PRO A 373 -13.03 13.84 4.71
C PRO A 373 -12.42 13.21 5.97
N GLY A 374 -11.18 12.73 5.87
CA GLY A 374 -10.51 12.06 6.98
C GLY A 374 -11.01 10.63 7.25
N ALA A 375 -11.69 9.98 6.29
CA ALA A 375 -12.11 8.59 6.39
C ALA A 375 -10.95 7.64 6.69
N SER A 376 -9.78 7.92 6.13
CA SER A 376 -8.52 7.24 6.45
C SER A 376 -7.42 8.26 6.74
N VAL A 377 -6.43 7.83 7.53
CA VAL A 377 -5.26 8.63 7.88
C VAL A 377 -4.03 7.84 7.46
N SER A 378 -3.11 8.50 6.77
CA SER A 378 -1.81 7.94 6.46
C SER A 378 -0.95 7.87 7.72
N VAL A 379 -0.33 6.73 7.97
CA VAL A 379 0.48 6.47 9.16
C VAL A 379 1.84 5.95 8.72
N PRO A 380 2.95 6.61 9.10
CA PRO A 380 4.27 6.14 8.75
C PRO A 380 4.50 4.67 9.18
N PRO A 381 5.09 3.83 8.32
CA PRO A 381 5.31 2.40 8.61
C PRO A 381 6.09 2.14 9.91
N ASP A 382 7.01 3.05 10.25
CA ASP A 382 7.91 2.92 11.41
C ASP A 382 7.32 3.49 12.71
N THR A 383 6.03 3.85 12.73
CA THR A 383 5.40 4.46 13.90
C THR A 383 5.33 3.48 15.08
N PRO A 384 5.98 3.77 16.24
CA PRO A 384 5.97 2.87 17.40
C PRO A 384 4.58 2.58 17.97
N LEU A 385 3.63 3.50 17.77
CA LEU A 385 2.22 3.36 18.20
C LEU A 385 1.57 2.08 17.66
N VAL A 386 2.02 1.58 16.52
CA VAL A 386 1.56 0.33 15.91
C VAL A 386 1.69 -0.88 16.86
N TYR A 387 2.71 -0.90 17.69
CA TYR A 387 2.96 -1.95 18.70
C TYR A 387 2.45 -1.56 20.06
N VAL A 388 2.55 -0.27 20.42
CA VAL A 388 2.15 0.24 21.74
C VAL A 388 0.64 0.11 21.95
N VAL A 389 -0.18 0.40 20.94
CA VAL A 389 -1.64 0.37 21.08
C VAL A 389 -2.18 -1.04 21.37
N PRO A 390 -1.85 -2.11 20.63
CA PRO A 390 -2.29 -3.46 20.97
C PRO A 390 -1.79 -3.92 22.34
N PHE A 391 -0.56 -3.57 22.70
CA PHE A 391 0.00 -3.89 24.01
C PHE A 391 -0.75 -3.18 25.15
N ALA A 392 -1.00 -1.88 25.01
CA ALA A 392 -1.74 -1.09 25.98
C ALA A 392 -3.17 -1.63 26.19
N LEU A 393 -3.84 -2.07 25.11
CA LEU A 393 -5.15 -2.71 25.19
C LEU A 393 -5.11 -4.03 25.96
N ALA A 394 -4.08 -4.85 25.73
CA ALA A 394 -3.90 -6.09 26.46
C ALA A 394 -3.68 -5.83 27.97
N VAL A 395 -2.87 -4.84 28.32
CA VAL A 395 -2.65 -4.39 29.69
C VAL A 395 -3.95 -3.86 30.30
N LEU A 396 -4.68 -3.01 29.60
CA LEU A 396 -5.94 -2.43 30.04
C LEU A 396 -6.98 -3.52 30.38
N LEU A 397 -7.06 -4.58 29.58
CA LEU A 397 -7.97 -5.69 29.80
C LEU A 397 -7.66 -6.44 31.11
N VAL A 398 -6.38 -6.60 31.44
CA VAL A 398 -5.94 -7.27 32.68
C VAL A 398 -6.19 -6.40 33.90
N TRP A 399 -5.89 -5.10 33.80
CA TRP A 399 -5.90 -4.19 34.96
C TRP A 399 -7.26 -3.53 35.19
N TRP A 400 -8.10 -3.43 34.16
CA TRP A 400 -9.42 -2.81 34.26
C TRP A 400 -10.53 -3.66 33.62
N PRO A 401 -10.82 -4.83 34.19
CA PRO A 401 -11.74 -5.81 33.60
C PRO A 401 -13.22 -5.35 33.59
N ARG A 402 -13.58 -4.31 34.35
CA ARG A 402 -14.95 -3.74 34.41
C ARG A 402 -14.89 -2.22 34.35
N PRO A 403 -14.67 -1.65 33.16
CA PRO A 403 -14.64 -0.21 32.95
C PRO A 403 -16.02 0.40 33.28
N ARG A 404 -16.03 1.64 33.78
CA ARG A 404 -17.24 2.43 34.03
C ARG A 404 -17.28 3.58 33.02
N ALA A 405 -18.50 4.01 32.62
CA ALA A 405 -18.71 5.04 31.60
C ALA A 405 -17.93 6.35 31.86
N ARG A 406 -18.01 6.92 33.07
CA ARG A 406 -17.37 8.19 33.40
C ARG A 406 -15.84 8.17 33.22
N PRO A 407 -15.07 7.27 33.89
CA PRO A 407 -13.62 7.26 33.70
C PRO A 407 -13.21 6.85 32.28
N MET A 408 -14.03 6.06 31.57
CA MET A 408 -13.80 5.78 30.13
C MET A 408 -13.94 7.05 29.28
N ALA A 409 -15.00 7.83 29.48
CA ALA A 409 -15.21 9.09 28.77
C ALA A 409 -14.08 10.09 29.04
N VAL A 410 -13.64 10.20 30.30
CA VAL A 410 -12.48 11.04 30.67
C VAL A 410 -11.21 10.51 30.00
N GLY A 411 -10.94 9.22 30.04
CA GLY A 411 -9.76 8.62 29.38
C GLY A 411 -9.75 8.84 27.87
N LEU A 412 -10.90 8.68 27.22
CA LEU A 412 -11.05 8.96 25.79
C LEU A 412 -10.81 10.44 25.47
N LEU A 413 -11.39 11.35 26.27
CA LEU A 413 -11.16 12.79 26.12
C LEU A 413 -9.66 13.14 26.28
N CYS A 414 -9.00 12.60 27.30
CA CYS A 414 -7.57 12.78 27.50
C CYS A 414 -6.74 12.25 26.33
N LEU A 415 -7.11 11.10 25.78
CA LEU A 415 -6.45 10.54 24.60
C LEU A 415 -6.64 11.40 23.37
N MET A 416 -7.85 11.90 23.13
CA MET A 416 -8.15 12.82 22.03
C MET A 416 -7.35 14.11 22.16
N LEU A 417 -7.29 14.70 23.36
CA LEU A 417 -6.48 15.89 23.61
C LEU A 417 -4.99 15.63 23.44
N ALA A 418 -4.50 14.49 23.94
CA ALA A 418 -3.11 14.07 23.78
C ALA A 418 -2.71 13.83 22.31
N ALA A 419 -3.65 13.46 21.46
CA ALA A 419 -3.43 13.35 20.02
C ALA A 419 -3.56 14.69 19.30
N ALA A 420 -4.54 15.53 19.70
CA ALA A 420 -4.81 16.80 19.07
C ALA A 420 -3.72 17.86 19.34
N VAL A 421 -3.15 17.89 20.55
CA VAL A 421 -2.14 18.88 20.93
C VAL A 421 -0.86 18.79 20.09
N PRO A 422 -0.21 17.61 19.91
CA PRO A 422 0.94 17.47 19.02
C PRO A 422 0.59 17.80 17.56
N TYR A 423 -0.59 17.37 17.08
CA TYR A 423 -1.06 17.66 15.74
C TYR A 423 -1.13 19.18 15.49
N VAL A 424 -1.86 19.91 16.36
CA VAL A 424 -1.99 21.37 16.24
C VAL A 424 -0.64 22.08 16.42
N TYR A 425 0.22 21.58 17.31
CA TYR A 425 1.56 22.14 17.52
C TYR A 425 2.40 22.02 16.25
N TRP A 426 2.47 20.84 15.65
CA TRP A 426 3.24 20.61 14.41
C TRP A 426 2.65 21.40 13.23
N ASP A 427 1.33 21.48 13.12
CA ASP A 427 0.69 22.23 12.05
C ASP A 427 0.94 23.76 12.16
N ARG A 428 0.96 24.33 13.37
CA ARG A 428 1.07 25.77 13.56
C ARG A 428 2.43 26.29 13.97
N CYS A 429 3.27 25.48 14.59
CA CYS A 429 4.50 25.89 15.23
C CYS A 429 5.74 25.15 14.73
N ALA A 430 5.66 24.45 13.59
CA ALA A 430 6.82 23.78 13.02
C ALA A 430 7.95 24.78 12.77
N PRO A 431 9.19 24.47 13.19
CA PRO A 431 10.33 25.34 12.95
C PRO A 431 10.61 25.48 11.45
N PRO A 432 11.20 26.61 11.01
CA PRO A 432 11.60 26.78 9.62
C PRO A 432 12.61 25.69 9.21
N SER A 433 12.31 25.02 8.10
CA SER A 433 13.16 23.92 7.60
C SER A 433 12.96 23.69 6.11
N VAL A 434 13.99 23.19 5.46
CA VAL A 434 13.98 22.67 4.10
C VAL A 434 14.42 21.21 4.18
N THR A 435 13.61 20.29 3.67
CA THR A 435 13.89 18.86 3.72
C THR A 435 13.97 18.29 2.30
N VAL A 436 15.11 17.76 1.92
CA VAL A 436 15.25 16.94 0.71
C VAL A 436 14.76 15.55 1.07
N LEU A 437 13.68 15.12 0.43
CA LEU A 437 12.96 13.89 0.75
C LEU A 437 13.61 12.67 0.06
N ASP A 438 13.69 11.56 0.74
CA ASP A 438 14.08 10.26 0.16
C ASP A 438 12.88 9.66 -0.59
N VAL A 439 12.84 9.96 -1.88
CA VAL A 439 11.83 9.45 -2.84
C VAL A 439 12.44 8.52 -3.90
N GLY A 440 13.69 8.09 -3.70
CA GLY A 440 14.45 7.27 -4.65
C GLY A 440 15.18 8.10 -5.68
N GLN A 441 15.24 7.61 -6.95
CA GLN A 441 15.89 8.35 -8.06
C GLN A 441 14.89 9.37 -8.60
N ALA A 442 14.73 10.50 -7.88
CA ALA A 442 13.75 11.54 -8.18
C ALA A 442 13.94 12.73 -7.22
N ASP A 443 13.37 13.88 -7.51
CA ASP A 443 13.43 15.06 -6.66
C ASP A 443 12.08 15.34 -5.97
N ALA A 444 12.15 15.61 -4.68
CA ALA A 444 11.06 16.19 -3.90
C ALA A 444 11.64 16.94 -2.70
N ILE A 445 11.37 18.24 -2.59
CA ILE A 445 11.95 19.08 -1.56
C ILE A 445 10.83 19.81 -0.83
N LEU A 446 10.70 19.57 0.48
CA LEU A 446 9.72 20.15 1.36
C LEU A 446 10.27 21.42 2.01
N VAL A 447 9.62 22.56 1.80
CA VAL A 447 9.88 23.82 2.50
C VAL A 447 8.75 24.07 3.48
N ARG A 448 9.08 24.26 4.76
CA ARG A 448 8.07 24.38 5.81
C ARG A 448 8.42 25.43 6.86
N GLN A 449 7.38 26.17 7.30
CA GLN A 449 7.43 27.01 8.50
C GLN A 449 6.02 27.15 9.09
N GLY A 450 5.80 26.59 10.28
CA GLY A 450 4.47 26.54 10.87
C GLY A 450 3.48 25.86 9.93
N SER A 451 2.38 26.56 9.63
CA SER A 451 1.38 26.11 8.67
C SER A 451 1.73 26.38 7.20
N ALA A 452 2.77 27.18 6.91
CA ALA A 452 3.19 27.42 5.54
C ALA A 452 4.01 26.24 5.03
N VAL A 453 3.57 25.62 3.94
CA VAL A 453 4.14 24.41 3.36
C VAL A 453 4.23 24.57 1.85
N ALA A 454 5.42 24.39 1.29
CA ALA A 454 5.60 24.25 -0.15
C ALA A 454 6.39 22.98 -0.48
N LEU A 455 6.12 22.42 -1.63
CA LEU A 455 6.82 21.28 -2.20
C LEU A 455 7.46 21.71 -3.52
N VAL A 456 8.75 21.43 -3.70
CA VAL A 456 9.45 21.61 -4.97
C VAL A 456 9.71 20.23 -5.53
N ASP A 457 9.09 19.92 -6.64
CA ASP A 457 8.97 18.63 -7.29
C ASP A 457 8.24 17.55 -6.46
N CYS A 458 7.76 16.54 -7.13
CA CYS A 458 6.87 15.52 -6.55
C CYS A 458 7.42 14.11 -6.70
N GLY A 459 8.66 13.95 -7.16
CA GLY A 459 9.23 12.63 -7.39
C GLY A 459 8.55 11.85 -8.51
N LEU A 460 8.90 10.56 -8.62
CA LEU A 460 8.46 9.67 -9.69
C LEU A 460 7.10 9.03 -9.43
N ASP A 461 6.74 8.76 -8.16
CA ASP A 461 5.61 7.91 -7.80
C ASP A 461 5.08 8.21 -6.38
N GLU A 462 4.17 7.36 -5.86
CA GLU A 462 3.54 7.46 -4.55
C GLU A 462 4.50 7.55 -3.34
N ARG A 463 5.81 7.34 -3.52
CA ARG A 463 6.80 7.48 -2.44
C ARG A 463 6.84 8.88 -1.85
N VAL A 464 6.57 9.91 -2.66
CA VAL A 464 6.48 11.29 -2.18
C VAL A 464 5.38 11.44 -1.12
N VAL A 465 4.23 10.80 -1.31
CA VAL A 465 3.14 10.80 -0.32
C VAL A 465 3.60 10.22 1.01
N SER A 466 4.29 9.08 0.98
CA SER A 466 4.83 8.46 2.18
C SER A 466 5.87 9.36 2.87
N ALA A 467 6.70 10.07 2.10
CA ALA A 467 7.69 11.01 2.61
C ALA A 467 7.03 12.26 3.23
N LEU A 468 6.00 12.82 2.61
CA LEU A 468 5.23 13.95 3.14
C LEU A 468 4.51 13.60 4.45
N VAL A 469 3.86 12.43 4.50
CA VAL A 469 3.21 11.93 5.72
C VAL A 469 4.23 11.71 6.84
N ARG A 470 5.39 11.14 6.54
CA ARG A 470 6.51 10.95 7.49
C ARG A 470 6.98 12.27 8.09
N ASN A 471 6.89 13.35 7.30
CA ASN A 471 7.21 14.71 7.71
C ASN A 471 6.01 15.49 8.28
N ASN A 472 4.87 14.83 8.61
CA ASN A 472 3.66 15.40 9.17
C ASN A 472 3.08 16.56 8.31
N VAL A 473 3.10 16.40 6.99
CA VAL A 473 2.43 17.32 6.06
C VAL A 473 0.96 16.92 5.96
N HIS A 474 0.07 17.90 6.04
CA HIS A 474 -1.38 17.68 5.95
C HIS A 474 -2.04 18.50 4.84
N HIS A 475 -1.38 19.56 4.40
CA HIS A 475 -1.77 20.40 3.27
C HIS A 475 -0.50 21.00 2.65
N ILE A 476 -0.61 21.49 1.43
CA ILE A 476 0.47 22.11 0.68
C ILE A 476 -0.08 23.42 0.07
N ASP A 477 0.51 24.56 0.43
CA ASP A 477 0.08 25.84 -0.11
C ASP A 477 0.50 26.03 -1.56
N ALA A 478 1.72 25.59 -1.90
CA ALA A 478 2.25 25.65 -3.26
C ALA A 478 3.09 24.43 -3.61
N VAL A 479 2.89 23.91 -4.81
CA VAL A 479 3.81 22.96 -5.44
C VAL A 479 4.53 23.70 -6.55
N PHE A 480 5.86 23.66 -6.56
CA PHE A 480 6.68 24.11 -7.68
C PHE A 480 7.07 22.89 -8.49
N VAL A 481 6.77 22.85 -9.77
CA VAL A 481 7.28 21.84 -10.69
C VAL A 481 8.40 22.48 -11.49
N THR A 482 9.60 21.92 -11.38
CA THR A 482 10.78 22.49 -12.06
C THR A 482 10.71 22.28 -13.54
N HIS A 483 10.37 21.09 -13.99
CA HIS A 483 10.16 20.71 -15.39
C HIS A 483 9.32 19.42 -15.48
N TRP A 484 8.97 18.95 -16.70
CA TRP A 484 8.02 17.85 -16.90
C TRP A 484 8.69 16.49 -17.12
N ASP A 485 9.87 16.22 -16.57
CA ASP A 485 10.39 14.86 -16.51
C ASP A 485 9.70 14.05 -15.40
N GLU A 486 9.46 12.75 -15.65
CA GLU A 486 8.65 11.89 -14.76
C GLU A 486 9.17 11.86 -13.32
N ASP A 487 10.47 11.95 -13.10
CA ASP A 487 11.09 11.93 -11.77
C ASP A 487 10.98 13.27 -11.01
N HIS A 488 10.33 14.27 -11.60
CA HIS A 488 9.99 15.56 -10.96
C HIS A 488 8.49 15.75 -10.76
N TRP A 489 7.65 15.30 -11.70
CA TRP A 489 6.20 15.47 -11.58
C TRP A 489 5.39 14.17 -11.40
N GLY A 490 5.98 12.99 -11.64
CA GLY A 490 5.26 11.71 -11.71
C GLY A 490 4.43 11.38 -10.46
N GLY A 491 4.88 11.82 -9.26
CA GLY A 491 4.13 11.69 -8.02
C GLY A 491 3.07 12.78 -7.77
N LEU A 492 2.98 13.82 -8.62
CA LEU A 492 2.02 14.91 -8.45
C LEU A 492 0.55 14.46 -8.46
N PRO A 493 0.11 13.52 -9.30
CA PRO A 493 -1.23 12.97 -9.22
C PRO A 493 -1.57 12.39 -7.84
N ASP A 494 -0.65 11.63 -7.24
CA ASP A 494 -0.84 11.04 -5.91
C ASP A 494 -0.88 12.09 -4.80
N VAL A 495 -0.06 13.16 -4.94
CA VAL A 495 -0.10 14.31 -4.03
C VAL A 495 -1.44 15.01 -4.10
N LEU A 496 -1.98 15.27 -5.30
CA LEU A 496 -3.27 15.92 -5.51
C LEU A 496 -4.45 15.07 -5.03
N ASP A 497 -4.31 13.75 -5.02
CA ASP A 497 -5.34 12.84 -4.54
C ASP A 497 -5.39 12.77 -3.00
N GLN A 498 -4.25 12.99 -2.32
CA GLN A 498 -4.15 12.80 -0.87
C GLN A 498 -4.02 14.09 -0.06
N PHE A 499 -3.56 15.18 -0.67
CA PHE A 499 -3.39 16.46 -0.01
C PHE A 499 -4.21 17.57 -0.67
N SER A 500 -4.66 18.53 0.14
CA SER A 500 -5.16 19.79 -0.43
C SER A 500 -3.97 20.63 -0.90
N VAL A 501 -3.94 20.93 -2.20
CA VAL A 501 -2.93 21.76 -2.83
C VAL A 501 -3.55 23.11 -3.21
N GLY A 502 -2.94 24.21 -2.76
CA GLY A 502 -3.43 25.56 -3.05
C GLY A 502 -3.12 25.99 -4.48
N THR A 503 -1.87 25.88 -4.91
CA THR A 503 -1.42 26.37 -6.23
C THR A 503 -0.28 25.50 -6.75
N ILE A 504 -0.25 25.26 -8.06
CA ILE A 504 0.90 24.67 -8.75
C ILE A 504 1.60 25.82 -9.50
N ALA A 505 2.88 26.04 -9.17
CA ALA A 505 3.73 27.04 -9.82
C ALA A 505 4.67 26.37 -10.81
N VAL A 506 4.75 26.89 -12.03
CA VAL A 506 5.60 26.41 -13.10
C VAL A 506 6.29 27.58 -13.79
N ALA A 507 7.35 27.36 -14.54
CA ALA A 507 7.98 28.40 -15.35
C ALA A 507 7.00 29.03 -16.35
N ALA A 508 7.30 30.23 -16.81
CA ALA A 508 6.47 30.93 -17.81
C ALA A 508 6.39 30.11 -19.09
N ASP A 509 5.16 29.90 -19.57
CA ASP A 509 4.74 29.09 -20.72
C ASP A 509 4.97 27.57 -20.58
N ALA A 510 5.57 27.08 -19.48
CA ALA A 510 5.76 25.64 -19.24
C ALA A 510 4.44 24.84 -19.10
N LEU A 511 3.28 25.49 -19.03
CA LEU A 511 1.98 24.80 -19.11
C LEU A 511 1.71 24.19 -20.47
N ASP A 512 2.36 24.65 -21.54
CA ASP A 512 2.17 24.12 -22.89
C ASP A 512 2.74 22.70 -23.03
N GLY A 513 3.81 22.37 -22.31
CA GLY A 513 4.38 21.02 -22.21
C GLY A 513 3.78 20.16 -21.11
N ALA A 514 2.83 20.68 -20.33
CA ALA A 514 2.32 19.98 -19.15
C ALA A 514 1.53 18.70 -19.54
N PRO A 515 1.71 17.60 -18.80
CA PRO A 515 0.98 16.36 -19.01
C PRO A 515 -0.53 16.54 -18.89
N VAL A 516 -1.28 15.92 -19.79
CA VAL A 516 -2.76 16.03 -19.86
C VAL A 516 -3.43 15.59 -18.56
N GLU A 517 -2.82 14.65 -17.85
CA GLU A 517 -3.29 14.13 -16.55
C GLU A 517 -3.26 15.19 -15.45
N VAL A 518 -2.32 16.11 -15.50
CA VAL A 518 -2.18 17.24 -14.59
C VAL A 518 -3.18 18.33 -14.96
N LEU A 519 -3.22 18.74 -16.24
CA LEU A 519 -4.07 19.86 -16.72
C LEU A 519 -5.57 19.60 -16.54
N ASN A 520 -6.03 18.35 -16.63
CA ASN A 520 -7.45 18.00 -16.53
C ASN A 520 -7.97 17.82 -15.09
N ARG A 521 -7.16 18.12 -14.07
CA ARG A 521 -7.58 17.99 -12.67
C ARG A 521 -8.48 19.16 -12.26
N PRO A 522 -9.73 18.92 -11.82
CA PRO A 522 -10.63 19.99 -11.39
C PRO A 522 -10.19 20.58 -10.04
N GLY A 523 -10.28 21.90 -9.91
CA GLY A 523 -10.03 22.60 -8.63
C GLY A 523 -8.58 22.95 -8.36
N VAL A 524 -7.67 22.67 -9.28
CA VAL A 524 -6.25 23.04 -9.20
C VAL A 524 -6.05 24.44 -9.80
N THR A 525 -5.30 25.29 -9.09
CA THR A 525 -4.91 26.63 -9.58
C THR A 525 -3.47 26.59 -10.05
N TYR A 526 -3.22 27.03 -11.29
CA TYR A 526 -1.88 27.14 -11.85
C TYR A 526 -1.39 28.59 -11.80
N ARG A 527 -0.13 28.76 -11.47
CA ARG A 527 0.56 30.05 -11.47
C ARG A 527 1.84 29.92 -12.31
N GLN A 528 1.96 30.73 -13.33
CA GLN A 528 3.22 30.86 -14.06
C GLN A 528 4.11 31.86 -13.34
N VAL A 529 5.40 31.54 -13.20
CA VAL A 529 6.41 32.38 -12.56
C VAL A 529 7.57 32.60 -13.53
N ALA A 530 8.13 33.80 -13.50
CA ALA A 530 9.23 34.19 -14.37
C ALA A 530 10.45 34.63 -13.52
N ARG A 531 11.63 34.74 -14.15
CA ARG A 531 12.83 35.21 -13.50
C ARG A 531 12.61 36.51 -12.75
N GLY A 532 13.10 36.56 -11.52
CA GLY A 532 12.96 37.69 -10.61
C GLY A 532 11.68 37.71 -9.79
N ASP A 533 10.68 36.90 -10.13
CA ASP A 533 9.50 36.73 -9.31
C ASP A 533 9.88 36.13 -7.95
N THR A 534 9.10 36.52 -6.95
CA THR A 534 9.25 35.99 -5.59
C THR A 534 7.96 35.39 -5.09
N VAL A 535 8.08 34.26 -4.41
CA VAL A 535 6.96 33.60 -3.72
C VAL A 535 7.33 33.43 -2.26
N ASP A 536 6.51 33.98 -1.37
CA ASP A 536 6.74 33.84 0.07
C ASP A 536 6.08 32.55 0.59
N ILE A 537 6.84 31.76 1.35
CA ILE A 537 6.42 30.51 2.01
C ILE A 537 6.63 30.73 3.51
N GLY A 538 5.62 31.26 4.18
CA GLY A 538 5.81 31.81 5.53
C GLY A 538 6.82 32.96 5.51
N THR A 539 7.98 32.76 6.15
CA THR A 539 9.08 33.74 6.11
C THR A 539 10.22 33.33 5.18
N PHE A 540 10.15 32.15 4.57
CA PHE A 540 11.01 31.83 3.43
C PHE A 540 10.59 32.63 2.22
N ARG A 541 11.55 33.11 1.47
CA ARG A 541 11.33 33.74 0.18
C ARG A 541 12.01 32.91 -0.91
N ALA A 542 11.22 32.38 -1.82
CA ALA A 542 11.68 31.70 -3.03
C ALA A 542 11.76 32.71 -4.17
N ARG A 543 12.96 32.99 -4.68
CA ARG A 543 13.18 33.86 -5.84
C ARG A 543 13.53 32.99 -7.03
N VAL A 544 12.86 33.23 -8.16
CA VAL A 544 13.13 32.55 -9.43
C VAL A 544 14.41 33.14 -10.04
N MET A 545 15.41 32.29 -10.28
CA MET A 545 16.69 32.63 -10.87
C MET A 545 16.78 32.25 -12.35
N TRP A 546 16.12 31.15 -12.75
CA TRP A 546 16.08 30.58 -14.09
C TRP A 546 14.70 29.96 -14.35
N PRO A 547 14.16 29.89 -15.59
CA PRO A 547 14.74 30.32 -16.86
C PRO A 547 14.68 31.85 -17.11
N PHE A 548 15.49 32.35 -18.09
CA PHE A 548 15.48 33.76 -18.48
C PHE A 548 14.33 34.09 -19.43
N ASP A 549 14.02 33.15 -20.31
CA ASP A 549 12.99 33.27 -21.34
C ASP A 549 11.81 32.34 -20.99
N THR A 550 10.75 32.40 -21.79
CA THR A 550 9.64 31.45 -21.71
C THR A 550 10.06 30.08 -22.25
N VAL A 551 9.61 29.01 -21.59
CA VAL A 551 10.02 27.64 -21.88
C VAL A 551 8.80 26.71 -21.91
N ASP A 552 8.87 25.57 -22.60
CA ASP A 552 7.82 24.57 -22.59
C ASP A 552 7.92 23.61 -21.39
N GLY A 553 9.07 23.62 -20.71
CA GLY A 553 9.33 22.82 -19.52
C GLY A 553 9.60 21.33 -19.79
N GLU A 554 9.84 20.94 -21.04
CA GLU A 554 10.10 19.52 -21.39
C GLU A 554 11.56 19.10 -21.19
N GLY A 555 12.51 20.06 -21.15
CA GLY A 555 13.93 19.77 -21.03
C GLY A 555 14.54 20.10 -19.66
N ASN A 556 15.67 19.47 -19.33
CA ASN A 556 16.44 19.77 -18.12
C ASN A 556 16.87 21.24 -18.07
N GLU A 557 17.18 21.82 -19.24
CA GLU A 557 17.53 23.23 -19.43
C GLU A 557 16.41 24.20 -19.04
N ASP A 558 15.18 23.73 -19.01
CA ASP A 558 13.99 24.50 -18.67
C ASP A 558 13.69 24.49 -17.16
N SER A 559 14.48 23.76 -16.39
CA SER A 559 14.27 23.60 -14.94
C SER A 559 14.12 24.93 -14.22
N LEU A 560 13.04 25.06 -13.45
CA LEU A 560 12.80 26.23 -12.59
C LEU A 560 13.81 26.23 -11.44
N VAL A 561 14.77 27.19 -11.45
CA VAL A 561 15.76 27.35 -10.38
C VAL A 561 15.28 28.33 -9.36
N LEU A 562 15.28 27.92 -8.09
CA LEU A 562 14.81 28.72 -6.96
C LEU A 562 15.94 29.02 -5.97
N LEU A 563 16.14 30.30 -5.65
CA LEU A 563 16.93 30.70 -4.50
C LEU A 563 16.01 30.91 -3.30
N LEU A 564 16.07 29.98 -2.36
CA LEU A 564 15.39 30.10 -1.07
C LEU A 564 16.23 30.94 -0.13
N SER A 565 15.63 31.93 0.48
CA SER A 565 16.23 32.76 1.51
C SER A 565 15.34 32.88 2.74
N TYR A 566 15.95 32.72 3.90
CA TYR A 566 15.32 32.93 5.21
C TYR A 566 16.18 33.91 6.01
N ALA A 567 15.55 34.93 6.61
CA ALA A 567 16.24 35.88 7.47
C ALA A 567 15.24 36.41 8.53
N GLN A 568 15.27 35.79 9.70
CA GLN A 568 14.40 36.20 10.82
C GLN A 568 15.05 35.85 12.17
N GLU A 569 14.82 36.67 13.19
CA GLU A 569 15.27 36.41 14.57
C GLU A 569 16.79 36.16 14.71
N GLY A 570 17.61 36.79 13.86
CA GLY A 570 19.07 36.61 13.86
C GLY A 570 19.53 35.29 13.26
N LYS A 571 18.63 34.52 12.61
CA LYS A 571 18.93 33.31 11.86
C LYS A 571 18.83 33.59 10.38
N SER A 572 19.69 32.97 9.60
CA SER A 572 19.67 33.06 8.13
C SER A 572 19.91 31.72 7.50
N LEU A 573 19.37 31.54 6.29
CA LEU A 573 19.66 30.38 5.44
C LEU A 573 19.47 30.82 3.99
N ARG A 574 20.45 30.50 3.15
CA ARG A 574 20.39 30.65 1.69
C ARG A 574 20.60 29.30 1.05
N MET A 575 19.62 28.78 0.35
CA MET A 575 19.70 27.49 -0.32
C MET A 575 19.30 27.63 -1.78
N LEU A 576 20.12 27.12 -2.67
CA LEU A 576 19.85 27.06 -4.10
C LEU A 576 19.28 25.69 -4.48
N LEU A 577 18.12 25.70 -5.12
CA LEU A 577 17.43 24.52 -5.66
C LEU A 577 17.48 24.61 -7.18
N THR A 578 18.21 23.71 -7.81
CA THR A 578 18.56 23.83 -9.22
C THR A 578 17.69 22.96 -10.15
N GLY A 579 16.80 22.09 -9.57
CA GLY A 579 16.13 21.07 -10.36
C GLY A 579 17.17 20.21 -11.07
N ASP A 580 17.02 20.04 -12.38
CA ASP A 580 17.96 19.31 -13.23
C ASP A 580 18.78 20.24 -14.16
N ALA A 581 18.78 21.56 -13.84
CA ALA A 581 19.68 22.50 -14.53
C ALA A 581 21.16 22.04 -14.43
N GLU A 582 21.88 22.23 -15.53
CA GLU A 582 23.27 21.83 -15.67
C GLU A 582 24.20 23.07 -15.68
N LEU A 583 25.50 22.85 -15.75
CA LEU A 583 26.53 23.90 -15.68
C LEU A 583 26.31 25.06 -16.65
N ASP A 584 25.82 24.80 -17.84
CA ASP A 584 25.63 25.84 -18.85
C ASP A 584 24.55 26.86 -18.42
N GLN A 585 23.45 26.38 -17.83
CA GLN A 585 22.39 27.22 -17.28
C GLN A 585 22.86 27.90 -15.99
N GLU A 586 23.52 27.16 -15.10
CA GLU A 586 23.94 27.68 -13.79
C GLU A 586 24.94 28.85 -13.93
N ARG A 587 25.82 28.82 -14.90
CA ARG A 587 26.78 29.89 -15.17
C ARG A 587 26.15 31.24 -15.51
N GLU A 588 24.93 31.23 -16.08
CA GLU A 588 24.22 32.43 -16.49
C GLU A 588 23.72 33.25 -15.29
N PHE A 589 23.39 32.60 -14.16
CA PHE A 589 22.82 33.28 -13.00
C PHE A 589 23.69 33.20 -11.72
N VAL A 590 24.72 32.39 -11.68
CA VAL A 590 25.52 32.14 -10.45
C VAL A 590 26.11 33.41 -9.83
N GLN A 591 26.53 34.36 -10.67
CA GLN A 591 27.08 35.63 -10.19
C GLN A 591 26.04 36.50 -9.46
N GLU A 592 24.76 36.39 -9.81
CA GLU A 592 23.65 37.07 -9.14
C GLU A 592 23.29 36.36 -7.82
N VAL A 593 23.47 35.03 -7.76
CA VAL A 593 23.21 34.25 -6.54
C VAL A 593 24.25 34.58 -5.45
N GLY A 594 25.54 34.52 -5.77
CA GLY A 594 26.64 34.72 -4.81
C GLY A 594 26.71 33.63 -3.74
N ASP A 595 27.31 33.92 -2.59
CA ASP A 595 27.51 32.95 -1.51
C ASP A 595 26.19 32.34 -0.99
N ILE A 596 26.15 31.00 -0.81
CA ILE A 596 25.00 30.23 -0.28
C ILE A 596 25.45 29.27 0.81
N ASP A 597 24.53 28.91 1.71
CA ASP A 597 24.81 27.92 2.76
C ASP A 597 24.68 26.49 2.22
N VAL A 598 23.64 26.24 1.40
CA VAL A 598 23.30 24.88 0.92
C VAL A 598 23.03 24.90 -0.58
N LEU A 599 23.61 23.95 -1.30
CA LEU A 599 23.35 23.67 -2.71
C LEU A 599 22.61 22.34 -2.85
N LYS A 600 21.41 22.32 -3.44
CA LYS A 600 20.83 21.09 -3.99
C LYS A 600 21.46 20.89 -5.37
N LEU A 601 22.24 19.82 -5.50
CA LEU A 601 22.96 19.50 -6.73
C LEU A 601 21.99 19.19 -7.87
N GLY A 602 22.20 19.81 -9.01
CA GLY A 602 21.41 19.61 -10.21
C GLY A 602 21.48 18.17 -10.72
N HIS A 603 20.44 17.72 -11.41
CA HIS A 603 20.37 16.43 -12.08
C HIS A 603 20.89 15.27 -11.21
N HIS A 604 20.42 15.24 -9.95
CA HIS A 604 20.74 14.21 -8.93
C HIS A 604 22.24 14.03 -8.62
N GLY A 605 23.08 15.04 -8.88
CA GLY A 605 24.52 14.96 -8.76
C GLY A 605 25.19 14.29 -9.96
N SER A 606 24.71 14.57 -11.17
CA SER A 606 25.35 14.13 -12.41
C SER A 606 26.77 14.70 -12.56
N LYS A 607 27.56 14.17 -13.46
CA LYS A 607 28.93 14.66 -13.72
C LYS A 607 28.99 16.08 -14.30
N VAL A 608 27.87 16.62 -14.77
CA VAL A 608 27.74 17.96 -15.38
C VAL A 608 26.94 18.91 -14.48
N SER A 609 26.65 18.54 -13.24
CA SER A 609 25.89 19.38 -12.32
C SER A 609 26.73 20.46 -11.61
N VAL A 610 28.01 20.25 -11.42
CA VAL A 610 28.88 21.23 -10.78
C VAL A 610 30.33 21.16 -11.32
N ASP A 611 31.00 22.28 -11.31
CA ASP A 611 32.43 22.38 -11.52
C ASP A 611 33.11 23.27 -10.44
N LYS A 612 34.43 23.36 -10.52
CA LYS A 612 35.21 24.12 -9.53
C LYS A 612 34.86 25.62 -9.55
N ASP A 613 34.67 26.21 -10.72
CA ASP A 613 34.43 27.65 -10.86
C ASP A 613 33.05 28.04 -10.26
N LEU A 614 32.05 27.19 -10.48
CA LEU A 614 30.70 27.33 -9.89
C LEU A 614 30.78 27.25 -8.35
N LEU A 615 31.48 26.23 -7.82
CA LEU A 615 31.58 26.02 -6.38
C LEU A 615 32.43 27.12 -5.69
N GLU A 616 33.46 27.65 -6.36
CA GLU A 616 34.26 28.80 -5.85
C GLU A 616 33.43 30.08 -5.79
N THR A 617 32.39 30.22 -6.65
CA THR A 617 31.49 31.36 -6.64
C THR A 617 30.38 31.22 -5.59
N LEU A 618 29.73 30.07 -5.54
CA LEU A 618 28.62 29.79 -4.61
C LEU A 618 29.06 29.50 -3.17
N LYS A 619 30.24 28.89 -2.99
CA LYS A 619 30.83 28.48 -1.71
C LYS A 619 29.90 27.76 -0.77
N PRO A 620 29.17 26.75 -1.22
CA PRO A 620 28.22 26.05 -0.37
C PRO A 620 28.95 25.32 0.77
N GLU A 621 28.49 25.50 2.00
CA GLU A 621 28.96 24.71 3.14
C GLU A 621 28.52 23.26 3.05
N LEU A 622 27.31 23.03 2.46
CA LEU A 622 26.72 21.71 2.24
C LEU A 622 26.17 21.59 0.81
N SER A 623 26.51 20.51 0.13
CA SER A 623 25.89 20.12 -1.14
C SER A 623 25.09 18.84 -0.95
N VAL A 624 23.82 18.80 -1.40
CA VAL A 624 22.89 17.69 -1.20
C VAL A 624 22.50 17.09 -2.55
N ALA A 625 22.65 15.77 -2.69
CA ALA A 625 22.14 15.01 -3.82
C ALA A 625 20.89 14.20 -3.41
N SER A 626 19.86 14.23 -4.26
CA SER A 626 18.70 13.33 -4.18
C SER A 626 18.89 12.22 -5.20
N ALA A 627 19.05 10.96 -4.76
CA ALA A 627 19.29 9.84 -5.65
C ALA A 627 18.80 8.51 -5.05
N GLY A 628 18.56 7.51 -5.89
CA GLY A 628 18.07 6.19 -5.52
C GLY A 628 19.16 5.13 -5.47
N GLU A 629 19.07 4.21 -4.50
CA GLU A 629 19.99 3.09 -4.36
C GLU A 629 19.96 2.21 -5.62
N GLY A 630 21.14 1.92 -6.19
CA GLY A 630 21.28 1.06 -7.36
C GLY A 630 20.73 1.66 -8.66
N ASN A 631 20.63 2.99 -8.75
CA ASN A 631 20.16 3.66 -9.96
C ASN A 631 21.06 3.34 -11.17
N ARG A 632 20.44 3.27 -12.35
CA ARG A 632 21.13 2.91 -13.60
C ARG A 632 22.08 3.98 -14.16
N TYR A 633 21.95 5.22 -13.64
CA TYR A 633 22.70 6.37 -14.11
C TYR A 633 24.05 6.54 -13.41
N GLY A 634 24.22 5.90 -12.23
CA GLY A 634 25.40 6.04 -11.39
C GLY A 634 25.45 7.39 -10.68
N HIS A 635 24.31 7.96 -10.33
CA HIS A 635 24.20 9.21 -9.57
C HIS A 635 24.10 8.93 -8.07
N PRO A 636 24.68 9.80 -7.19
CA PRO A 636 25.59 10.88 -7.55
C PRO A 636 26.90 10.35 -8.12
N SER A 637 27.46 11.03 -9.12
CA SER A 637 28.69 10.61 -9.81
C SER A 637 29.94 10.93 -8.97
N ASP A 638 30.94 10.05 -9.02
CA ASP A 638 32.22 10.29 -8.33
C ASP A 638 32.84 11.67 -8.68
N PRO A 639 32.88 12.12 -9.96
CA PRO A 639 33.40 13.44 -10.29
C PRO A 639 32.66 14.60 -9.62
N CYS A 640 31.32 14.51 -9.45
CA CYS A 640 30.56 15.51 -8.75
C CYS A 640 30.88 15.54 -7.25
N ILE A 641 30.99 14.37 -6.61
CA ILE A 641 31.35 14.23 -5.21
C ILE A 641 32.76 14.78 -4.95
N ASP A 642 33.69 14.44 -5.82
CA ASP A 642 35.11 14.89 -5.71
C ASP A 642 35.19 16.42 -5.89
N ALA A 643 34.46 17.01 -6.83
CA ALA A 643 34.43 18.47 -7.02
C ALA A 643 33.94 19.20 -5.76
N VAL A 644 32.86 18.71 -5.12
CA VAL A 644 32.33 19.27 -3.86
C VAL A 644 33.37 19.19 -2.74
N ARG A 645 34.04 18.04 -2.58
CA ARG A 645 35.07 17.83 -1.56
C ARG A 645 36.30 18.68 -1.80
N ASP A 646 36.76 18.80 -3.04
CA ASP A 646 37.91 19.62 -3.42
C ASP A 646 37.64 21.11 -3.20
N ALA A 647 36.41 21.55 -3.31
CA ALA A 647 35.98 22.91 -2.96
C ALA A 647 35.86 23.12 -1.43
N GLY A 648 36.00 22.09 -0.61
CA GLY A 648 35.93 22.15 0.86
C GLY A 648 34.51 22.10 1.42
N GLY A 649 33.49 21.84 0.62
CA GLY A 649 32.11 21.67 1.03
C GLY A 649 31.81 20.28 1.61
N ALA A 650 30.84 20.18 2.52
CA ALA A 650 30.29 18.91 2.95
C ALA A 650 29.34 18.34 1.85
N PHE A 651 29.32 17.01 1.74
CA PHE A 651 28.43 16.30 0.82
C PHE A 651 27.47 15.39 1.58
N ALA A 652 26.18 15.39 1.20
CA ALA A 652 25.16 14.52 1.72
C ALA A 652 24.28 13.95 0.59
N CYS A 653 23.79 12.72 0.76
CA CYS A 653 22.96 12.05 -0.25
C CYS A 653 21.81 11.30 0.41
N THR A 654 20.62 11.36 -0.20
CA THR A 654 19.41 10.66 0.31
C THR A 654 19.58 9.13 0.32
N ILE A 655 20.45 8.55 -0.52
CA ILE A 655 20.77 7.11 -0.49
C ILE A 655 21.26 6.68 0.90
N GLU A 656 22.17 7.45 1.47
CA GLU A 656 22.82 7.11 2.75
C GLU A 656 22.02 7.65 3.94
N GLN A 657 21.59 8.92 3.87
CA GLN A 657 21.01 9.64 4.99
C GLN A 657 19.47 9.59 5.08
N GLY A 658 18.77 9.09 4.05
CA GLY A 658 17.30 9.20 3.98
C GLY A 658 16.87 10.66 3.79
N ASP A 659 15.80 11.10 4.44
CA ASP A 659 15.40 12.50 4.42
C ASP A 659 16.48 13.37 5.07
N ILE A 660 16.90 14.44 4.38
CA ILE A 660 17.92 15.40 4.84
C ILE A 660 17.25 16.73 5.12
N THR A 661 17.12 17.10 6.39
CA THR A 661 16.49 18.34 6.84
C THR A 661 17.55 19.38 7.21
N VAL A 662 17.43 20.57 6.63
CA VAL A 662 18.24 21.74 6.94
C VAL A 662 17.39 22.78 7.64
N SER A 663 17.83 23.30 8.75
CA SER A 663 17.11 24.32 9.54
C SER A 663 18.01 25.52 9.85
N PRO A 664 17.54 26.77 9.68
CA PRO A 664 18.35 27.96 9.97
C PRO A 664 18.66 28.09 11.46
N THR A 665 19.90 28.47 11.78
CA THR A 665 20.37 28.72 13.14
C THR A 665 20.96 30.14 13.24
N ALA A 666 21.38 30.56 14.43
CA ALA A 666 22.02 31.86 14.61
C ALA A 666 23.45 31.93 14.03
N THR A 667 24.07 30.78 13.73
CA THR A 667 25.46 30.69 13.26
C THR A 667 25.57 29.92 11.95
N GLY A 668 24.53 29.90 11.10
CA GLY A 668 24.46 29.13 9.86
C GLY A 668 23.24 28.23 9.87
N PHE A 669 23.41 26.93 9.64
CA PHE A 669 22.32 25.95 9.64
C PHE A 669 22.63 24.72 10.49
N ALA A 670 21.60 23.98 10.83
CA ALA A 670 21.70 22.65 11.43
C ALA A 670 21.17 21.61 10.43
N MET A 671 21.92 20.54 10.21
CA MET A 671 21.52 19.41 9.40
C MET A 671 21.04 18.26 10.30
N ARG A 672 19.93 17.63 9.92
CA ARG A 672 19.42 16.42 10.54
C ARG A 672 19.08 15.42 9.45
N CYS A 673 19.53 14.18 9.61
CA CYS A 673 19.26 13.09 8.69
C CYS A 673 18.28 12.09 9.30
N GLN A 674 17.50 11.43 8.45
CA GLN A 674 16.60 10.36 8.88
C GLN A 674 17.38 9.10 9.27
N ARG A 675 18.45 8.81 8.54
CA ARG A 675 19.39 7.71 8.82
C ARG A 675 20.69 8.31 9.35
N PRO A 676 21.29 7.73 10.40
CA PRO A 676 22.52 8.25 11.00
C PRO A 676 23.73 8.06 10.12
#